data_96cc1e6400fc659c923ecdbd608847f9
#
_entry.id   96cc1e6400fc659c923ecdbd608847f9
#
_cell.length_a   1.000
_cell.length_b   1.000
_cell.length_c   1.000
_cell.angle_alpha   90.00
_cell.angle_beta   90.00
_cell.angle_gamma   90.00
#
_symmetry.space_group_name_H-M   'P 1'
#
loop_
_entity.id
_entity.type
_entity.pdbx_description
1 polymer ?
#
loop_
_entity_poly.entity_id
_entity_poly.type
_entity_poly.pdbx_seq_one_letter_code
_entity_poly.pdbx_strand_id
1 'polypeptide(L)'
;MSQLATFIDNYSHVCVDLGKTNTTQLRIATRFNGFQGIFIAGDDISEVIRGYSSLVGRPRLMPRFVLGNHQGCYGYDRQQRVEQAVQKYRDYGIPLDGMHIDVDIQRDYRTFTIDKGKFPQPEKMFLELRKKGVRCSTNITPVINARDDPEYTTLNEGLSQDHFVLDRRNVDPSAPNWWDQRYMQYGGSKLYYTRPFRQSDPEEPDDEHEFSASFNNPDRKQLFRGGVSYGNKQGCPGYYPNLNQERTRDWWGKQYEYLFNTGLEFVWQDMTSPCMAQRYGDMKSWPFRLMLDSDGWRGEPTTDQKTAIEIWSLYSFNLHKATFKGLNELASRKGKRNFIIGRGSYAGAQRYAGLWTGDNASTWDFLQISVAQVIALGLAGVTIAGADVGGFEPPEGNLTAFADPELLIRWYCAYSLLPWFRNHYSAKHTDKENVDWKKKDFQEPYRYFEWYRDNWRQVADGERDIYQSVLPVSRYYIRLRYSLLQLLYDAMFENSITGLPIARSLVITDPLDGSLFSRHEWANKSQYMVGNDILVAPQLEQKQARREIYLPSTTAWFPMNLRPHYDDAIGEALQPSVPGGSNVSFDCHISPEDGHLPYVCPMYIREGAIIPQIQVRDSVPDRTRPELPAAPANPITINIYPGHSSRGPTKYSMYLDDGVSRSSAPDDAYYLFLQQPDDDDKEEEEEARARANNEYGDGEARSNFRRVDVEQNVVEDAYGDKVTGRRITLSTRWKGSVVGGDDGVPDAERYDDERVERDVGPEFRLVVWHEPRTDMAAVAVNVLRGGGGVRVGGDVAKKASVVWVPTKKDVEAVIEVVYR
;
A
#
# COMPACT_ATOMS: atom_id res chain seq x y z
N MET A 1 -10.72 -23.88 -17.75
CA MET A 1 -9.37 -24.45 -17.54
C MET A 1 -9.05 -24.24 -16.08
N SER A 2 -8.78 -25.28 -15.33
CA SER A 2 -8.38 -25.15 -13.94
C SER A 2 -7.08 -24.36 -13.84
N GLN A 3 -6.99 -23.44 -12.90
CA GLN A 3 -5.81 -22.63 -12.62
C GLN A 3 -5.00 -23.30 -11.50
N LEU A 4 -3.68 -23.13 -11.57
CA LEU A 4 -2.77 -23.73 -10.61
C LEU A 4 -1.71 -22.73 -10.16
N ALA A 5 -1.53 -22.59 -8.86
CA ALA A 5 -0.34 -21.94 -8.28
C ALA A 5 0.51 -22.97 -7.55
N THR A 6 1.79 -22.68 -7.45
CA THR A 6 2.75 -23.46 -6.66
C THR A 6 3.42 -22.55 -5.64
N PHE A 7 3.25 -22.83 -4.37
CA PHE A 7 3.98 -22.17 -3.30
C PHE A 7 5.19 -23.00 -2.92
N ILE A 8 6.37 -22.39 -2.95
CA ILE A 8 7.64 -23.02 -2.59
C ILE A 8 8.06 -22.49 -1.23
N ASP A 9 7.89 -23.31 -0.19
CA ASP A 9 8.32 -22.93 1.16
C ASP A 9 9.81 -23.16 1.34
N ASN A 10 10.56 -22.09 1.06
CA ASN A 10 12.00 -22.04 1.29
C ASN A 10 12.43 -20.57 1.45
N TYR A 11 13.17 -20.26 2.52
CA TYR A 11 13.55 -18.89 2.89
C TYR A 11 14.86 -18.42 2.27
N SER A 12 15.54 -19.31 1.53
CA SER A 12 16.78 -19.00 0.81
C SER A 12 16.51 -18.64 -0.65
N HIS A 13 17.53 -18.69 -1.48
CA HIS A 13 17.37 -18.46 -2.91
C HIS A 13 16.68 -19.65 -3.58
N VAL A 14 15.60 -19.37 -4.30
CA VAL A 14 14.86 -20.31 -5.12
C VAL A 14 15.00 -19.92 -6.58
N CYS A 15 15.33 -20.86 -7.43
CA CYS A 15 15.35 -20.69 -8.87
C CYS A 15 14.22 -21.52 -9.48
N VAL A 16 13.40 -20.88 -10.31
CA VAL A 16 12.30 -21.54 -11.01
C VAL A 16 12.49 -21.36 -12.51
N ASP A 17 12.54 -22.46 -13.23
CA ASP A 17 12.57 -22.48 -14.71
C ASP A 17 11.25 -23.04 -15.23
N LEU A 18 10.44 -22.14 -15.77
CA LEU A 18 9.12 -22.44 -16.34
C LEU A 18 9.22 -22.78 -17.83
N GLY A 19 9.99 -23.82 -18.15
CA GLY A 19 10.12 -24.28 -19.54
C GLY A 19 11.10 -23.45 -20.40
N LYS A 20 11.90 -22.53 -19.82
CA LYS A 20 12.86 -21.72 -20.57
C LYS A 20 13.99 -22.56 -21.13
N THR A 21 14.54 -23.46 -20.33
CA THR A 21 15.63 -24.37 -20.76
C THR A 21 15.09 -25.57 -21.52
N ASN A 22 13.94 -26.09 -21.11
CA ASN A 22 13.23 -27.19 -21.76
C ASN A 22 11.73 -26.95 -21.63
N THR A 23 11.06 -26.75 -22.78
CA THR A 23 9.63 -26.39 -22.86
C THR A 23 8.66 -27.39 -22.23
N THR A 24 9.12 -28.63 -21.97
CA THR A 24 8.30 -29.69 -21.34
C THR A 24 8.59 -29.90 -19.87
N GLN A 25 9.44 -29.07 -19.25
CA GLN A 25 9.88 -29.25 -17.88
C GLN A 25 9.74 -27.98 -17.05
N LEU A 26 9.11 -28.14 -15.91
CA LEU A 26 9.24 -27.20 -14.78
C LEU A 26 10.43 -27.67 -13.93
N ARG A 27 11.39 -26.77 -13.66
CA ARG A 27 12.53 -27.04 -12.78
C ARG A 27 12.50 -26.06 -11.61
N ILE A 28 12.60 -26.60 -10.40
CA ILE A 28 12.68 -25.83 -9.17
C ILE A 28 13.97 -26.23 -8.46
N ALA A 29 14.81 -25.27 -8.14
CA ALA A 29 16.04 -25.48 -7.41
C ALA A 29 16.15 -24.52 -6.23
N THR A 30 16.53 -25.03 -5.07
CA THR A 30 16.80 -24.23 -3.88
C THR A 30 18.30 -24.28 -3.59
N ARG A 31 18.85 -23.16 -3.12
CA ARG A 31 20.29 -23.10 -2.83
C ARG A 31 20.65 -23.87 -1.59
N PHE A 32 19.80 -23.81 -0.57
CA PHE A 32 20.02 -24.47 0.71
C PHE A 32 18.76 -25.15 1.18
N ASN A 33 18.93 -26.26 1.88
CA ASN A 33 17.88 -27.13 2.37
C ASN A 33 16.97 -27.71 1.27
N GLY A 34 16.15 -28.66 1.63
CA GLY A 34 15.02 -29.07 0.83
C GLY A 34 13.97 -27.95 0.73
N PHE A 35 12.93 -28.21 -0.01
CA PHE A 35 11.76 -27.33 -0.03
C PHE A 35 10.49 -28.16 0.10
N GLN A 36 9.45 -27.51 0.60
CA GLN A 36 8.10 -28.01 0.50
C GLN A 36 7.39 -27.26 -0.62
N GLY A 37 6.86 -28.00 -1.58
CA GLY A 37 6.02 -27.47 -2.66
C GLY A 37 4.56 -27.73 -2.37
N ILE A 38 3.74 -26.68 -2.34
CA ILE A 38 2.30 -26.77 -2.14
C ILE A 38 1.62 -26.32 -3.41
N PHE A 39 0.75 -27.19 -3.96
CA PHE A 39 -0.02 -26.90 -5.16
C PHE A 39 -1.42 -26.46 -4.75
N ILE A 40 -1.84 -25.31 -5.29
CA ILE A 40 -3.14 -24.69 -5.02
C ILE A 40 -3.88 -24.65 -6.33
N ALA A 41 -4.97 -25.40 -6.43
CA ALA A 41 -5.82 -25.46 -7.64
C ALA A 41 -7.12 -24.69 -7.39
N GLY A 42 -7.66 -24.10 -8.44
CA GLY A 42 -8.95 -23.42 -8.47
C GLY A 42 -9.54 -23.37 -9.86
N ASP A 43 -10.82 -23.11 -9.99
CA ASP A 43 -11.48 -22.96 -11.28
C ASP A 43 -11.06 -21.66 -11.98
N ASP A 44 -10.71 -20.63 -11.19
CA ASP A 44 -10.15 -19.38 -11.68
C ASP A 44 -9.01 -18.86 -10.77
N ILE A 45 -8.39 -17.75 -11.18
CA ILE A 45 -7.27 -17.14 -10.44
C ILE A 45 -7.75 -16.60 -9.09
N SER A 46 -8.99 -16.15 -8.97
CA SER A 46 -9.54 -15.64 -7.71
C SER A 46 -9.63 -16.74 -6.65
N GLU A 47 -10.03 -17.94 -7.02
CA GLU A 47 -10.05 -19.10 -6.12
C GLU A 47 -8.63 -19.52 -5.70
N VAL A 48 -7.68 -19.51 -6.64
CA VAL A 48 -6.28 -19.78 -6.33
C VAL A 48 -5.73 -18.75 -5.32
N ILE A 49 -6.04 -17.45 -5.49
CA ILE A 49 -5.63 -16.39 -4.55
C ILE A 49 -6.26 -16.60 -3.17
N ARG A 50 -7.54 -16.98 -3.10
CA ARG A 50 -8.21 -17.30 -1.84
C ARG A 50 -7.55 -18.49 -1.14
N GLY A 51 -7.28 -19.56 -1.87
CA GLY A 51 -6.56 -20.73 -1.34
C GLY A 51 -5.16 -20.39 -0.85
N TYR A 52 -4.40 -19.60 -1.62
CA TYR A 52 -3.09 -19.10 -1.19
C TYR A 52 -3.19 -18.24 0.09
N SER A 53 -4.15 -17.31 0.14
CA SER A 53 -4.35 -16.44 1.28
C SER A 53 -4.77 -17.21 2.54
N SER A 54 -5.54 -18.28 2.38
CA SER A 54 -5.88 -19.20 3.50
C SER A 54 -4.65 -19.92 4.01
N LEU A 55 -3.70 -20.29 3.15
CA LEU A 55 -2.46 -20.96 3.51
C LEU A 55 -1.49 -20.03 4.25
N VAL A 56 -1.22 -18.82 3.71
CA VAL A 56 -0.17 -17.92 4.23
C VAL A 56 -0.72 -16.85 5.18
N GLY A 57 -2.02 -16.77 5.34
CA GLY A 57 -2.74 -15.78 6.12
C GLY A 57 -3.22 -14.59 5.28
N ARG A 58 -4.43 -14.12 5.58
CA ARG A 58 -5.05 -12.99 4.91
C ARG A 58 -4.42 -11.66 5.34
N PRO A 59 -4.42 -10.64 4.45
CA PRO A 59 -4.05 -9.28 4.83
C PRO A 59 -4.97 -8.74 5.93
N ARG A 60 -4.42 -7.93 6.82
CA ARG A 60 -5.22 -7.24 7.83
C ARG A 60 -5.82 -5.97 7.25
N LEU A 61 -7.01 -5.61 7.71
CA LEU A 61 -7.59 -4.31 7.38
C LEU A 61 -6.74 -3.20 8.00
N MET A 62 -6.12 -2.40 7.14
CA MET A 62 -5.29 -1.27 7.55
C MET A 62 -6.15 -0.02 7.88
N PRO A 63 -5.62 0.98 8.60
CA PRO A 63 -6.33 2.24 8.78
C PRO A 63 -6.60 2.91 7.43
N ARG A 64 -7.76 3.55 7.28
CA ARG A 64 -8.20 4.16 6.00
C ARG A 64 -7.23 5.20 5.44
N PHE A 65 -6.52 5.96 6.29
CA PHE A 65 -5.55 6.99 5.86
C PHE A 65 -4.39 6.43 5.02
N VAL A 66 -4.09 5.15 5.12
CA VAL A 66 -3.05 4.47 4.33
C VAL A 66 -3.31 4.61 2.83
N LEU A 67 -4.58 4.69 2.46
CA LEU A 67 -5.01 4.89 1.08
C LEU A 67 -4.98 6.37 0.64
N GLY A 68 -4.62 7.30 1.51
CA GLY A 68 -4.46 8.71 1.17
C GLY A 68 -3.18 9.00 0.38
N ASN A 69 -2.85 10.28 0.26
CA ASN A 69 -1.58 10.76 -0.30
C ASN A 69 -0.55 10.89 0.81
N HIS A 70 0.68 10.45 0.55
CA HIS A 70 1.80 10.51 1.47
C HIS A 70 2.98 11.27 0.86
N GLN A 71 3.69 12.02 1.70
CA GLN A 71 4.89 12.75 1.32
C GLN A 71 6.06 12.37 2.22
N GLY A 72 7.23 12.16 1.65
CA GLY A 72 8.49 11.99 2.35
C GLY A 72 9.64 12.67 1.60
N CYS A 73 10.72 12.93 2.31
CA CYS A 73 11.95 13.43 1.72
C CYS A 73 13.14 13.10 2.62
N TYR A 74 14.15 12.49 2.06
CA TYR A 74 15.46 12.43 2.69
C TYR A 74 16.13 13.81 2.55
N GLY A 75 15.81 14.70 3.50
CA GLY A 75 16.14 16.12 3.47
C GLY A 75 15.21 16.97 4.33
N TYR A 76 14.16 16.40 4.91
CA TYR A 76 13.37 17.06 5.95
C TYR A 76 14.12 16.99 7.29
N ASP A 77 15.26 17.66 7.37
CA ASP A 77 16.26 17.56 8.42
C ASP A 77 15.95 18.38 9.69
N ARG A 78 14.84 19.13 9.70
CA ARG A 78 14.43 19.96 10.84
C ARG A 78 12.93 20.18 10.88
N GLN A 79 12.42 20.46 12.08
CA GLN A 79 11.00 20.68 12.37
C GLN A 79 10.34 21.67 11.40
N GLN A 80 10.97 22.82 11.19
CA GLN A 80 10.42 23.88 10.34
C GLN A 80 10.18 23.42 8.89
N ARG A 81 11.07 22.61 8.31
CA ARG A 81 10.89 22.09 6.93
C ARG A 81 9.68 21.19 6.81
N VAL A 82 9.46 20.33 7.81
CA VAL A 82 8.27 19.44 7.86
C VAL A 82 6.99 20.26 7.96
N GLU A 83 6.94 21.22 8.88
CA GLU A 83 5.79 22.11 9.08
C GLU A 83 5.46 22.93 7.83
N GLN A 84 6.49 23.50 7.17
CA GLN A 84 6.35 24.26 5.93
C GLN A 84 5.85 23.38 4.78
N ALA A 85 6.37 22.17 4.61
CA ALA A 85 5.92 21.26 3.56
C ALA A 85 4.42 20.95 3.71
N VAL A 86 3.97 20.58 4.91
CA VAL A 86 2.55 20.32 5.19
C VAL A 86 1.69 21.58 4.92
N GLN A 87 2.14 22.76 5.35
CA GLN A 87 1.41 23.99 5.11
C GLN A 87 1.26 24.28 3.59
N LYS A 88 2.33 24.08 2.82
CA LYS A 88 2.30 24.24 1.36
C LYS A 88 1.31 23.27 0.68
N TYR A 89 1.23 22.02 1.11
CA TYR A 89 0.20 21.11 0.60
C TYR A 89 -1.22 21.67 0.82
N ARG A 90 -1.48 22.28 1.99
CA ARG A 90 -2.76 22.92 2.30
C ARG A 90 -2.99 24.20 1.47
N ASP A 91 -1.97 25.06 1.35
CA ASP A 91 -2.05 26.31 0.59
C ASP A 91 -2.37 26.08 -0.89
N TYR A 92 -1.87 24.97 -1.46
CA TYR A 92 -2.10 24.59 -2.86
C TYR A 92 -3.30 23.66 -3.06
N GLY A 93 -4.08 23.37 -2.01
CA GLY A 93 -5.27 22.51 -2.07
C GLY A 93 -4.95 21.06 -2.48
N ILE A 94 -3.79 20.55 -2.06
CA ILE A 94 -3.37 19.18 -2.33
C ILE A 94 -3.64 18.35 -1.07
N PRO A 95 -4.54 17.36 -1.12
CA PRO A 95 -4.78 16.46 0.00
C PRO A 95 -3.52 15.71 0.44
N LEU A 96 -3.36 15.54 1.76
CA LEU A 96 -2.22 14.85 2.38
C LEU A 96 -2.62 14.18 3.67
N ASP A 97 -2.31 12.89 3.83
CA ASP A 97 -2.58 12.10 5.03
C ASP A 97 -1.35 11.69 5.82
N GLY A 98 -0.25 11.42 5.12
CA GLY A 98 0.99 10.93 5.73
C GLY A 98 2.21 11.78 5.44
N MET A 99 3.02 12.01 6.49
CA MET A 99 4.33 12.63 6.40
C MET A 99 5.39 11.65 6.90
N HIS A 100 6.37 11.37 6.05
CA HIS A 100 7.49 10.49 6.37
C HIS A 100 8.75 11.32 6.60
N ILE A 101 9.26 11.28 7.82
CA ILE A 101 10.49 12.00 8.21
C ILE A 101 11.63 11.00 8.22
N ASP A 102 12.64 11.22 7.39
CA ASP A 102 13.73 10.29 7.23
C ASP A 102 14.71 10.33 8.42
N VAL A 103 15.79 9.57 8.36
CA VAL A 103 16.77 9.35 9.43
C VAL A 103 17.32 10.64 10.06
N ASP A 104 17.17 11.77 9.38
CA ASP A 104 17.62 13.08 9.89
C ASP A 104 16.92 13.57 11.16
N ILE A 105 15.75 13.02 11.49
CA ILE A 105 15.10 13.29 12.78
C ILE A 105 15.87 12.66 13.94
N GLN A 106 16.65 11.62 13.69
CA GLN A 106 17.34 10.86 14.72
C GLN A 106 18.55 11.65 15.25
N ARG A 107 18.82 11.49 16.54
CA ARG A 107 20.03 12.00 17.18
C ARG A 107 21.23 11.16 16.76
N ASP A 108 22.11 11.73 15.97
CA ASP A 108 23.29 11.07 15.43
C ASP A 108 23.01 9.70 14.77
N TYR A 109 21.90 9.63 14.03
CA TYR A 109 21.44 8.41 13.38
C TYR A 109 21.24 7.22 14.33
N ARG A 110 20.78 7.49 15.54
CA ARG A 110 20.39 6.49 16.54
C ARG A 110 18.90 6.19 16.38
N THR A 111 18.57 5.01 15.93
CA THR A 111 17.19 4.54 15.80
C THR A 111 16.44 4.66 17.12
N PHE A 112 15.16 5.00 17.08
CA PHE A 112 14.28 5.28 18.24
C PHE A 112 14.61 6.56 19.04
N THR A 113 15.38 7.48 18.46
CA THR A 113 15.66 8.79 19.09
C THR A 113 15.13 9.94 18.24
N ILE A 114 14.97 11.10 18.87
CA ILE A 114 14.66 12.38 18.20
C ILE A 114 15.71 13.41 18.60
N ASP A 115 16.31 14.06 17.61
CA ASP A 115 17.27 15.15 17.82
C ASP A 115 16.53 16.43 18.23
N LYS A 116 16.58 16.77 19.51
CA LYS A 116 15.94 17.97 20.06
C LYS A 116 16.57 19.28 19.57
N GLY A 117 17.79 19.27 19.01
CA GLY A 117 18.40 20.44 18.37
C GLY A 117 17.75 20.76 17.02
N LYS A 118 17.38 19.73 16.27
CA LYS A 118 16.71 19.87 14.96
C LYS A 118 15.18 19.91 15.08
N PHE A 119 14.63 19.17 16.04
CA PHE A 119 13.19 19.05 16.32
C PHE A 119 12.94 19.44 17.81
N PRO A 120 12.94 20.73 18.13
CA PRO A 120 12.93 21.19 19.53
C PRO A 120 11.62 20.92 20.27
N GLN A 121 10.50 20.80 19.57
CA GLN A 121 9.17 20.59 20.15
C GLN A 121 8.40 19.49 19.36
N PRO A 122 8.91 18.25 19.32
CA PRO A 122 8.33 17.24 18.45
C PRO A 122 6.92 16.86 18.86
N GLU A 123 6.59 16.80 20.15
CA GLU A 123 5.25 16.47 20.65
C GLU A 123 4.23 17.51 20.17
N LYS A 124 4.58 18.78 20.24
CA LYS A 124 3.75 19.88 19.74
C LYS A 124 3.63 19.84 18.22
N MET A 125 4.74 19.64 17.52
CA MET A 125 4.76 19.53 16.06
C MET A 125 3.81 18.41 15.61
N PHE A 126 3.95 17.21 16.14
CA PHE A 126 3.10 16.09 15.73
C PHE A 126 1.62 16.33 16.04
N LEU A 127 1.31 16.96 17.18
CA LEU A 127 -0.06 17.34 17.52
C LEU A 127 -0.65 18.35 16.50
N GLU A 128 0.10 19.40 16.18
CA GLU A 128 -0.36 20.43 15.23
C GLU A 128 -0.50 19.87 13.80
N LEU A 129 0.40 18.99 13.38
CA LEU A 129 0.28 18.30 12.08
C LEU A 129 -0.96 17.39 12.05
N ARG A 130 -1.22 16.69 13.15
CA ARG A 130 -2.42 15.86 13.30
C ARG A 130 -3.71 16.67 13.27
N LYS A 131 -3.73 17.86 13.89
CA LYS A 131 -4.87 18.80 13.78
C LYS A 131 -5.14 19.23 12.32
N LYS A 132 -4.09 19.27 11.49
CA LYS A 132 -4.20 19.47 10.04
C LYS A 132 -4.54 18.19 9.27
N GLY A 133 -4.83 17.09 9.95
CA GLY A 133 -5.16 15.80 9.37
C GLY A 133 -3.97 14.97 8.88
N VAL A 134 -2.73 15.38 9.20
CA VAL A 134 -1.52 14.68 8.75
C VAL A 134 -0.94 13.83 9.88
N ARG A 135 -0.74 12.55 9.60
CA ARG A 135 -0.09 11.58 10.48
C ARG A 135 1.38 11.44 10.10
N CYS A 136 2.23 11.25 11.10
CA CYS A 136 3.66 11.19 10.86
C CYS A 136 4.25 9.81 11.17
N SER A 137 5.26 9.43 10.42
CA SER A 137 6.19 8.34 10.71
C SER A 137 7.62 8.82 10.61
N THR A 138 8.55 8.03 11.13
CA THR A 138 9.98 8.20 10.86
C THR A 138 10.58 6.90 10.33
N ASN A 139 11.71 7.03 9.65
CA ASN A 139 12.53 5.91 9.24
C ASN A 139 13.03 5.13 10.47
N ILE A 140 12.81 3.82 10.49
CA ILE A 140 13.30 2.88 11.50
C ILE A 140 14.15 1.84 10.82
N THR A 141 15.43 1.92 11.05
CA THR A 141 16.43 0.98 10.53
C THR A 141 16.78 -0.04 11.60
N PRO A 142 16.82 -1.36 11.30
CA PRO A 142 17.19 -2.39 12.27
C PRO A 142 18.71 -2.49 12.46
N VAL A 143 19.40 -1.38 12.40
CA VAL A 143 20.84 -1.24 12.69
C VAL A 143 20.95 -0.28 13.87
N ILE A 144 21.35 -0.81 15.02
CA ILE A 144 21.47 -0.03 16.25
C ILE A 144 22.88 0.53 16.31
N ASN A 145 22.99 1.86 16.31
CA ASN A 145 24.27 2.55 16.36
C ASN A 145 25.13 2.03 17.51
N ALA A 146 26.33 1.52 17.19
CA ALA A 146 27.22 0.85 18.12
C ALA A 146 28.15 1.81 18.89
N ARG A 147 28.07 3.14 18.65
CA ARG A 147 28.85 4.12 19.40
C ARG A 147 28.30 4.29 20.80
N ASP A 148 29.16 4.17 21.78
CA ASP A 148 28.82 4.27 23.19
C ASP A 148 28.11 5.59 23.49
N ASP A 149 26.99 5.48 24.17
CA ASP A 149 26.20 6.62 24.62
C ASP A 149 25.34 6.17 25.81
N PRO A 150 25.63 6.67 27.03
CA PRO A 150 24.86 6.30 28.22
C PRO A 150 23.37 6.61 28.14
N GLU A 151 22.99 7.59 27.31
CA GLU A 151 21.58 7.99 27.10
C GLU A 151 20.88 7.18 26.02
N TYR A 152 21.60 6.31 25.28
CA TYR A 152 21.01 5.50 24.23
C TYR A 152 20.50 4.16 24.78
N THR A 153 19.30 4.20 25.36
CA THR A 153 18.68 3.05 26.05
C THR A 153 18.58 1.80 25.19
N THR A 154 18.21 1.94 23.90
CA THR A 154 18.11 0.81 22.97
C THR A 154 19.42 0.03 22.82
N LEU A 155 20.55 0.75 22.71
CA LEU A 155 21.87 0.08 22.66
C LEU A 155 22.19 -0.60 23.99
N ASN A 156 22.01 0.13 25.09
CA ASN A 156 22.41 -0.34 26.43
C ASN A 156 21.57 -1.54 26.89
N GLU A 157 20.28 -1.52 26.64
CA GLU A 157 19.40 -2.68 26.88
C GLU A 157 19.77 -3.86 25.98
N GLY A 158 19.96 -3.59 24.67
CA GLY A 158 20.35 -4.63 23.71
C GLY A 158 21.64 -5.36 24.05
N LEU A 159 22.63 -4.61 24.60
CA LEU A 159 23.89 -5.17 25.06
C LEU A 159 23.72 -5.97 26.37
N SER A 160 23.04 -5.39 27.36
CA SER A 160 22.89 -6.02 28.68
C SER A 160 21.99 -7.27 28.68
N GLN A 161 21.10 -7.38 27.72
CA GLN A 161 20.14 -8.48 27.58
C GLN A 161 20.45 -9.43 26.39
N ASP A 162 21.62 -9.30 25.78
CA ASP A 162 22.10 -10.17 24.68
C ASP A 162 21.12 -10.25 23.49
N HIS A 163 20.60 -9.11 23.02
CA HIS A 163 19.65 -9.08 21.90
C HIS A 163 20.28 -9.01 20.51
N PHE A 164 21.58 -8.79 20.41
CA PHE A 164 22.24 -8.62 19.12
C PHE A 164 22.83 -9.90 18.56
N VAL A 165 22.95 -9.95 17.23
CA VAL A 165 23.58 -11.04 16.50
C VAL A 165 25.03 -11.17 16.92
N LEU A 166 25.45 -12.40 17.22
CA LEU A 166 26.83 -12.73 17.58
C LEU A 166 27.67 -13.04 16.35
N ASP A 167 28.90 -12.55 16.35
CA ASP A 167 29.90 -12.98 15.39
C ASP A 167 30.67 -14.17 15.95
N ARG A 168 30.22 -15.36 15.61
CA ARG A 168 30.79 -16.58 16.13
C ARG A 168 32.15 -16.96 15.51
N ARG A 169 32.63 -16.21 14.53
CA ARG A 169 33.92 -16.47 13.89
C ARG A 169 35.07 -16.46 14.88
N ASN A 170 34.93 -15.77 15.96
CA ASN A 170 35.96 -15.63 16.98
C ASN A 170 35.65 -16.41 18.27
N VAL A 171 34.59 -17.18 18.32
CA VAL A 171 34.16 -17.93 19.52
C VAL A 171 34.96 -19.23 19.65
N ASP A 172 35.40 -19.80 18.55
CA ASP A 172 36.22 -21.02 18.53
C ASP A 172 37.53 -20.78 17.76
N PRO A 173 38.64 -20.52 18.46
CA PRO A 173 39.95 -20.38 17.83
C PRO A 173 40.44 -21.64 17.12
N SER A 174 39.84 -22.79 17.41
CA SER A 174 40.16 -24.07 16.75
C SER A 174 39.26 -24.36 15.54
N ALA A 175 38.21 -23.60 15.35
CA ALA A 175 37.39 -23.72 14.16
C ALA A 175 38.20 -23.36 12.91
N PRO A 176 38.16 -24.20 11.88
CA PRO A 176 38.91 -23.92 10.65
C PRO A 176 38.48 -22.53 10.15
N ASN A 177 39.47 -21.76 9.79
CA ASN A 177 39.36 -20.36 9.36
C ASN A 177 38.04 -20.09 8.65
N TRP A 178 37.16 -19.43 9.30
CA TRP A 178 35.88 -18.94 8.79
C TRP A 178 36.02 -18.06 7.56
N TRP A 179 37.21 -17.56 7.38
CA TRP A 179 37.70 -16.79 6.23
C TRP A 179 38.07 -17.67 5.04
N ASP A 180 37.71 -18.94 5.02
CA ASP A 180 37.92 -19.77 3.85
C ASP A 180 37.25 -19.12 2.65
N GLN A 181 38.03 -18.80 1.64
CA GLN A 181 37.55 -18.16 0.40
C GLN A 181 36.42 -18.95 -0.25
N ARG A 182 36.36 -20.27 -0.09
CA ARG A 182 35.30 -21.14 -0.57
C ARG A 182 33.93 -20.79 0.03
N TYR A 183 33.95 -20.33 1.25
CA TYR A 183 32.75 -19.86 1.95
C TYR A 183 32.19 -18.56 1.38
N MET A 184 33.08 -17.70 0.96
CA MET A 184 32.79 -16.38 0.44
C MET A 184 32.39 -16.39 -1.04
N GLN A 185 32.86 -17.40 -1.78
CA GLN A 185 32.55 -17.58 -3.20
C GLN A 185 31.20 -18.24 -3.46
N TYR A 186 30.47 -18.61 -2.43
CA TYR A 186 29.21 -19.31 -2.57
C TYR A 186 28.13 -18.36 -3.10
N GLY A 187 27.89 -18.41 -4.40
CA GLY A 187 26.85 -17.60 -5.02
C GLY A 187 27.23 -16.86 -6.28
N GLY A 188 28.46 -16.99 -6.73
CA GLY A 188 28.92 -16.48 -8.03
C GLY A 188 29.07 -14.97 -8.15
N SER A 189 28.78 -14.21 -7.12
CA SER A 189 29.16 -12.81 -7.01
C SER A 189 30.45 -12.72 -6.21
N LYS A 190 31.31 -11.76 -6.54
CA LYS A 190 32.44 -11.41 -5.69
C LYS A 190 31.90 -11.06 -4.32
N LEU A 191 31.95 -12.00 -3.42
CA LEU A 191 31.53 -11.79 -2.03
C LEU A 191 32.72 -11.22 -1.29
N TYR A 192 32.60 -10.34 -0.81
CA TYR A 192 32.88 -9.10 -0.22
C TYR A 192 33.71 -9.19 1.08
N TYR A 193 33.86 -10.30 1.67
CA TYR A 193 34.78 -10.55 2.75
C TYR A 193 36.16 -11.01 2.27
N THR A 194 36.46 -10.85 0.99
CA THR A 194 37.80 -11.18 0.44
C THR A 194 38.85 -10.14 0.80
N ARG A 195 38.47 -8.97 1.27
CA ARG A 195 39.42 -8.05 1.87
C ARG A 195 39.37 -8.21 3.36
N PRO A 196 40.46 -8.63 4.02
CA PRO A 196 40.58 -8.30 5.43
C PRO A 196 40.39 -6.79 5.55
N PHE A 197 39.59 -6.36 6.53
CA PHE A 197 39.45 -4.94 6.81
C PHE A 197 40.84 -4.31 6.81
N ARG A 198 41.14 -3.48 5.82
CA ARG A 198 42.41 -2.82 5.74
C ARG A 198 42.39 -1.68 6.74
N GLN A 199 43.24 -1.74 7.73
CA GLN A 199 43.58 -0.63 8.63
C GLN A 199 44.06 0.64 7.90
N SER A 200 44.12 0.64 6.59
CA SER A 200 44.83 1.64 5.81
C SER A 200 44.04 2.21 4.65
N ASP A 201 42.74 2.46 4.82
CA ASP A 201 42.10 3.40 3.90
C ASP A 201 42.26 4.80 4.49
N PRO A 202 43.16 5.66 3.91
CA PRO A 202 43.52 6.94 4.50
C PRO A 202 42.37 7.95 4.52
N GLU A 203 41.25 7.66 3.87
CA GLU A 203 40.10 8.54 3.81
C GLU A 203 39.09 8.39 4.98
N GLU A 204 39.17 7.28 5.74
CA GLU A 204 38.21 7.03 6.86
C GLU A 204 38.86 6.19 7.99
N PRO A 205 39.86 6.72 8.72
CA PRO A 205 40.66 5.91 9.63
C PRO A 205 39.92 5.42 10.88
N ASP A 206 38.96 6.15 11.39
CA ASP A 206 38.37 5.89 12.71
C ASP A 206 37.29 4.79 12.68
N ASP A 207 36.40 4.83 11.71
CA ASP A 207 35.30 3.85 11.60
C ASP A 207 35.79 2.48 11.18
N GLU A 208 36.82 2.41 10.35
CA GLU A 208 37.43 1.15 9.90
C GLU A 208 38.24 0.49 11.01
N HIS A 209 38.90 1.28 11.83
CA HIS A 209 39.62 0.79 13.01
C HIS A 209 38.69 0.19 14.05
N GLU A 210 37.60 0.87 14.36
CA GLU A 210 36.57 0.34 15.27
C GLU A 210 35.93 -0.96 14.74
N PHE A 211 35.68 -1.04 13.46
CA PHE A 211 35.11 -2.23 12.84
C PHE A 211 36.11 -3.42 12.87
N SER A 212 37.38 -3.18 12.55
CA SER A 212 38.44 -4.19 12.63
C SER A 212 38.69 -4.66 14.06
N ALA A 213 38.63 -3.77 15.03
CA ALA A 213 38.81 -4.11 16.45
C ALA A 213 37.73 -5.09 16.93
N SER A 214 36.51 -5.02 16.41
CA SER A 214 35.45 -5.94 16.79
C SER A 214 35.68 -7.38 16.35
N PHE A 215 36.47 -7.61 15.29
CA PHE A 215 36.86 -8.95 14.83
C PHE A 215 38.02 -9.56 15.62
N ASN A 216 38.77 -8.75 16.30
CA ASN A 216 39.99 -9.17 17.02
C ASN A 216 39.82 -9.14 18.55
N ASN A 217 38.62 -8.98 19.06
CA ASN A 217 38.35 -8.89 20.49
C ASN A 217 38.52 -10.26 21.18
N PRO A 218 39.38 -10.41 22.18
CA PRO A 218 39.61 -11.66 22.88
C PRO A 218 38.50 -12.10 23.83
N ASP A 219 37.55 -11.26 24.18
CA ASP A 219 36.52 -11.51 25.21
C ASP A 219 35.35 -12.40 24.78
N ARG A 220 35.43 -13.03 23.63
CA ARG A 220 34.60 -14.17 23.19
C ARG A 220 33.07 -13.94 23.09
N LYS A 221 32.52 -12.84 23.51
CA LYS A 221 31.17 -12.37 23.24
C LYS A 221 31.19 -11.32 22.14
N GLN A 222 31.62 -11.71 20.96
CA GLN A 222 31.71 -10.74 19.89
C GLN A 222 30.37 -10.57 19.20
N LEU A 223 29.91 -9.33 19.18
CA LEU A 223 28.73 -8.95 18.43
C LEU A 223 29.12 -8.79 16.96
N PHE A 224 28.23 -9.27 16.05
CA PHE A 224 28.38 -8.97 14.65
C PHE A 224 28.17 -7.47 14.43
N ARG A 225 29.19 -6.82 13.91
CA ARG A 225 29.19 -5.39 13.67
C ARG A 225 29.18 -5.09 12.19
N GLY A 226 28.17 -4.41 11.75
CA GLY A 226 28.03 -3.85 10.41
C GLY A 226 27.82 -2.35 10.51
N GLY A 227 26.97 -1.83 9.65
CA GLY A 227 26.61 -0.43 9.67
C GLY A 227 25.93 0.03 8.40
N VAL A 228 25.54 1.28 8.40
CA VAL A 228 24.92 1.96 7.25
C VAL A 228 25.61 3.30 7.00
N SER A 229 25.59 3.76 5.76
CA SER A 229 26.14 5.05 5.37
C SER A 229 24.98 6.04 5.21
N TYR A 230 24.83 6.97 6.15
CA TYR A 230 23.88 8.06 6.06
C TYR A 230 24.59 9.40 5.85
N GLY A 231 24.07 10.22 4.93
CA GLY A 231 24.36 11.63 4.73
C GLY A 231 25.83 11.98 4.51
N ASN A 232 26.64 11.83 5.52
CA ASN A 232 28.05 12.17 5.51
C ASN A 232 28.95 10.94 5.34
N LYS A 233 30.19 11.14 4.95
CA LYS A 233 31.20 10.13 4.66
C LYS A 233 31.45 9.11 5.78
N GLN A 234 31.12 9.42 7.04
CA GLN A 234 31.47 8.60 8.17
C GLN A 234 30.54 7.41 8.42
N GLY A 235 29.25 7.48 8.00
CA GLY A 235 28.25 6.45 8.26
C GLY A 235 28.07 6.11 9.73
N CYS A 236 27.37 5.03 9.98
CA CYS A 236 27.01 4.62 11.33
C CYS A 236 27.35 3.14 11.53
N PRO A 237 28.39 2.81 12.32
CA PRO A 237 28.61 1.42 12.72
C PRO A 237 27.47 0.93 13.59
N GLY A 238 27.07 -0.33 13.44
CA GLY A 238 25.90 -0.79 14.15
C GLY A 238 25.84 -2.28 14.42
N TYR A 239 25.05 -2.63 15.41
CA TYR A 239 24.65 -3.98 15.76
C TYR A 239 23.26 -4.29 15.20
N TYR A 240 23.00 -5.55 14.95
CA TYR A 240 21.73 -6.04 14.40
C TYR A 240 20.97 -6.85 15.44
N PRO A 241 19.71 -6.55 15.74
CA PRO A 241 18.88 -7.40 16.59
C PRO A 241 18.76 -8.81 16.01
N ASN A 242 18.90 -9.83 16.86
CA ASN A 242 18.66 -11.21 16.44
C ASN A 242 17.17 -11.55 16.49
N LEU A 243 16.42 -11.11 15.48
CA LEU A 243 14.98 -11.25 15.40
C LEU A 243 14.50 -12.71 15.18
N ASN A 244 15.39 -13.67 15.08
CA ASN A 244 15.04 -15.09 15.10
C ASN A 244 14.70 -15.59 16.51
N GLN A 245 15.00 -14.79 17.53
CA GLN A 245 14.67 -15.08 18.92
C GLN A 245 13.43 -14.29 19.37
N GLU A 246 12.48 -14.97 20.01
CA GLU A 246 11.23 -14.36 20.48
C GLU A 246 11.47 -13.24 21.49
N ARG A 247 12.36 -13.47 22.47
CA ARG A 247 12.75 -12.46 23.46
C ARG A 247 13.28 -11.17 22.81
N THR A 248 13.98 -11.29 21.70
CA THR A 248 14.49 -10.12 20.96
C THR A 248 13.37 -9.43 20.17
N ARG A 249 12.41 -10.20 19.63
CA ARG A 249 11.22 -9.62 18.98
C ARG A 249 10.36 -8.84 19.98
N ASP A 250 10.19 -9.36 21.20
CA ASP A 250 9.43 -8.69 22.25
C ASP A 250 10.12 -7.42 22.74
N TRP A 251 11.45 -7.47 22.93
CA TRP A 251 12.25 -6.28 23.22
C TRP A 251 12.17 -5.23 22.11
N TRP A 252 12.30 -5.64 20.85
CA TRP A 252 12.22 -4.74 19.69
C TRP A 252 10.88 -4.01 19.64
N GLY A 253 9.78 -4.70 19.87
CA GLY A 253 8.45 -4.13 19.87
C GLY A 253 8.28 -3.00 20.92
N LYS A 254 8.91 -3.12 22.09
CA LYS A 254 8.85 -2.11 23.17
C LYS A 254 9.62 -0.83 22.83
N GLN A 255 10.64 -0.89 21.96
CA GLN A 255 11.45 0.28 21.60
C GLN A 255 10.63 1.38 20.90
N TYR A 256 9.46 1.07 20.35
CA TYR A 256 8.58 2.05 19.72
C TYR A 256 7.86 2.97 20.71
N GLU A 257 7.80 2.64 22.00
CA GLU A 257 6.97 3.33 22.98
C GLU A 257 7.28 4.83 23.05
N TYR A 258 8.56 5.22 23.11
CA TYR A 258 8.97 6.62 23.14
C TYR A 258 8.45 7.40 21.93
N LEU A 259 8.61 6.87 20.73
CA LEU A 259 8.21 7.54 19.49
C LEU A 259 6.69 7.72 19.40
N PHE A 260 5.93 6.70 19.80
CA PHE A 260 4.46 6.77 19.77
C PHE A 260 3.91 7.67 20.86
N ASN A 261 4.53 7.70 22.04
CA ASN A 261 4.17 8.63 23.11
C ASN A 261 4.52 10.08 22.74
N THR A 262 5.56 10.30 21.92
CA THR A 262 5.90 11.61 21.35
C THR A 262 4.89 12.06 20.28
N GLY A 263 4.20 11.12 19.61
CA GLY A 263 3.10 11.44 18.69
C GLY A 263 3.18 10.86 17.31
N LEU A 264 4.08 9.91 17.03
CA LEU A 264 4.03 9.14 15.77
C LEU A 264 2.78 8.26 15.71
N GLU A 265 2.31 8.01 14.48
CA GLU A 265 1.05 7.31 14.25
C GLU A 265 1.20 5.98 13.51
N PHE A 266 2.25 5.82 12.75
CA PHE A 266 2.55 4.62 11.98
C PHE A 266 4.06 4.44 11.82
N VAL A 267 4.49 3.30 11.31
CA VAL A 267 5.91 2.93 11.22
C VAL A 267 6.35 2.84 9.77
N TRP A 268 7.54 3.35 9.51
CA TRP A 268 8.27 3.13 8.27
C TRP A 268 9.57 2.39 8.58
N GLN A 269 9.65 1.11 8.15
CA GLN A 269 10.82 0.25 8.35
C GLN A 269 11.67 0.20 7.10
N ASP A 270 12.87 0.70 7.21
CA ASP A 270 13.86 0.75 6.15
C ASP A 270 15.06 -0.14 6.44
N MET A 271 15.90 -0.38 5.43
CA MET A 271 17.13 -1.20 5.50
C MET A 271 16.89 -2.61 6.04
N THR A 272 15.71 -3.17 5.76
CA THR A 272 15.21 -4.41 6.38
C THR A 272 15.78 -5.70 5.83
N SER A 273 16.59 -5.67 4.78
CA SER A 273 17.08 -6.86 4.08
C SER A 273 18.10 -7.76 4.83
N PRO A 274 18.81 -7.51 5.92
CA PRO A 274 19.30 -6.28 6.51
C PRO A 274 20.43 -5.66 5.66
N CYS A 275 20.35 -4.35 5.46
CA CYS A 275 21.36 -3.65 4.68
C CYS A 275 22.65 -3.46 5.47
N MET A 276 23.77 -3.47 4.74
CA MET A 276 25.08 -3.15 5.26
C MET A 276 25.79 -2.25 4.26
N ALA A 277 26.39 -1.17 4.73
CA ALA A 277 27.13 -0.25 3.86
C ALA A 277 28.39 -0.93 3.32
N GLN A 278 28.71 -0.62 2.07
CA GLN A 278 29.85 -1.22 1.35
C GLN A 278 31.17 -1.07 2.08
N ARG A 279 31.41 0.02 2.78
CA ARG A 279 32.63 0.28 3.53
C ARG A 279 32.79 -0.58 4.79
N TYR A 280 31.71 -1.16 5.31
CA TYR A 280 31.74 -2.09 6.44
C TYR A 280 31.89 -3.57 6.00
N GLY A 281 32.12 -3.78 4.76
CA GLY A 281 32.23 -5.03 4.04
C GLY A 281 31.51 -4.83 2.72
N ASP A 282 32.09 -5.22 1.63
CA ASP A 282 31.54 -5.00 0.30
C ASP A 282 30.15 -5.61 0.07
N MET A 283 29.39 -5.88 1.09
CA MET A 283 28.07 -6.50 1.00
C MET A 283 26.96 -5.49 1.23
N LYS A 284 25.93 -5.63 0.43
CA LYS A 284 24.66 -4.91 0.69
C LYS A 284 23.80 -5.62 1.74
N SER A 285 24.26 -6.72 2.32
CA SER A 285 23.57 -7.50 3.34
C SER A 285 24.54 -8.38 4.13
N TRP A 286 24.04 -9.20 5.06
CA TRP A 286 24.84 -10.07 5.90
C TRP A 286 25.68 -11.09 5.12
N PRO A 287 26.83 -11.54 5.68
CA PRO A 287 27.54 -12.69 5.15
C PRO A 287 26.63 -13.92 5.08
N PHE A 288 26.60 -14.62 3.98
CA PHE A 288 25.68 -15.73 3.76
C PHE A 288 25.73 -16.82 4.83
N ARG A 289 26.89 -17.09 5.36
CA ARG A 289 27.06 -18.13 6.40
C ARG A 289 27.24 -17.56 7.81
N LEU A 290 26.95 -16.30 8.04
CA LEU A 290 26.83 -15.81 9.40
C LEU A 290 25.85 -16.69 10.16
N MET A 291 26.30 -17.30 11.26
CA MET A 291 25.46 -18.17 12.07
C MET A 291 24.55 -17.33 12.95
N LEU A 292 23.26 -17.58 12.88
CA LEU A 292 22.23 -16.91 13.64
C LEU A 292 21.62 -17.89 14.61
N ASP A 293 21.59 -17.51 15.90
CA ASP A 293 20.86 -18.28 16.89
C ASP A 293 19.36 -18.11 16.66
N SER A 294 18.65 -19.18 16.74
CA SER A 294 17.19 -19.25 16.53
C SER A 294 16.54 -19.98 17.71
N ASP A 295 15.36 -19.58 18.08
CA ASP A 295 14.50 -20.42 18.91
C ASP A 295 14.14 -21.65 18.11
N GLY A 296 14.15 -22.83 18.75
CA GLY A 296 13.80 -24.07 18.10
C GLY A 296 12.36 -24.06 17.57
N TRP A 297 12.05 -25.01 16.70
CA TRP A 297 10.70 -25.26 16.22
C TRP A 297 9.76 -25.50 17.43
N ARG A 298 8.68 -24.73 17.54
CA ARG A 298 7.69 -24.73 18.63
C ARG A 298 8.09 -24.04 19.93
N GLY A 299 9.10 -23.16 19.92
CA GLY A 299 9.48 -22.40 21.12
C GLY A 299 10.18 -23.23 22.19
N GLU A 300 10.62 -24.43 21.87
CA GLU A 300 11.50 -25.17 22.76
C GLU A 300 12.87 -24.47 22.85
N PRO A 301 13.47 -24.39 24.05
CA PRO A 301 14.71 -23.65 24.28
C PRO A 301 15.96 -24.36 23.71
N THR A 302 15.86 -25.00 22.56
CA THR A 302 17.01 -25.52 21.83
C THR A 302 17.51 -24.41 20.93
N THR A 303 18.68 -23.89 21.24
CA THR A 303 19.42 -22.97 20.35
C THR A 303 19.74 -23.69 19.04
N ASP A 304 18.82 -23.67 18.13
CA ASP A 304 19.08 -24.10 16.76
C ASP A 304 19.81 -22.97 16.04
N GLN A 305 20.90 -23.30 15.36
CA GLN A 305 21.67 -22.34 14.58
C GLN A 305 21.35 -22.51 13.11
N LYS A 306 21.06 -21.38 12.45
CA LYS A 306 20.85 -21.32 11.01
C LYS A 306 21.82 -20.34 10.38
N THR A 307 22.27 -20.63 9.18
CA THR A 307 23.05 -19.63 8.43
C THR A 307 22.17 -18.54 7.89
N ALA A 308 22.69 -17.32 7.75
CA ALA A 308 21.94 -16.18 7.23
C ALA A 308 21.28 -16.49 5.88
N ILE A 309 21.95 -17.27 5.01
CA ILE A 309 21.40 -17.62 3.69
C ILE A 309 20.21 -18.57 3.78
N GLU A 310 20.15 -19.44 4.78
CA GLU A 310 19.03 -20.38 4.96
C GLU A 310 17.75 -19.68 5.36
N ILE A 311 17.86 -18.55 6.06
CA ILE A 311 16.72 -17.80 6.61
C ILE A 311 16.69 -16.34 6.11
N TRP A 312 17.24 -16.10 4.94
CA TRP A 312 17.49 -14.78 4.36
C TRP A 312 16.28 -13.85 4.41
N SER A 313 15.15 -14.33 3.93
CA SER A 313 13.91 -13.53 3.86
C SER A 313 13.18 -13.41 5.20
N LEU A 314 13.49 -14.25 6.18
CA LEU A 314 12.82 -14.22 7.49
C LEU A 314 13.23 -13.03 8.34
N TYR A 315 14.38 -12.42 8.11
CA TYR A 315 14.79 -11.26 8.90
C TYR A 315 13.81 -10.10 8.78
N SER A 316 13.47 -9.70 7.55
CA SER A 316 12.46 -8.67 7.30
C SER A 316 11.08 -9.09 7.78
N PHE A 317 10.69 -10.34 7.54
CA PHE A 317 9.43 -10.88 8.00
C PHE A 317 9.31 -10.80 9.54
N ASN A 318 10.34 -11.27 10.26
CA ASN A 318 10.37 -11.23 11.72
C ASN A 318 10.40 -9.80 12.27
N LEU A 319 11.04 -8.87 11.56
CA LEU A 319 11.04 -7.44 11.90
C LEU A 319 9.61 -6.87 11.85
N HIS A 320 8.88 -7.13 10.76
CA HIS A 320 7.49 -6.67 10.63
C HIS A 320 6.58 -7.31 11.69
N LYS A 321 6.74 -8.62 11.92
CA LYS A 321 6.00 -9.35 12.95
C LYS A 321 6.27 -8.79 14.36
N ALA A 322 7.53 -8.58 14.72
CA ALA A 322 7.94 -8.04 16.01
C ALA A 322 7.37 -6.64 16.25
N THR A 323 7.47 -5.78 15.25
CA THR A 323 6.93 -4.42 15.31
C THR A 323 5.42 -4.42 15.44
N PHE A 324 4.72 -5.22 14.62
CA PHE A 324 3.26 -5.30 14.67
C PHE A 324 2.77 -5.79 16.05
N LYS A 325 3.39 -6.85 16.59
CA LYS A 325 3.08 -7.36 17.94
C LYS A 325 3.32 -6.28 18.98
N GLY A 326 4.49 -5.64 18.98
CA GLY A 326 4.82 -4.59 19.94
C GLY A 326 3.87 -3.39 19.88
N LEU A 327 3.51 -2.91 18.69
CA LEU A 327 2.54 -1.83 18.54
C LEU A 327 1.15 -2.18 19.12
N ASN A 328 0.74 -3.44 19.01
CA ASN A 328 -0.53 -3.88 19.61
C ASN A 328 -0.52 -3.85 21.14
N GLU A 329 0.66 -3.98 21.76
CA GLU A 329 0.84 -3.95 23.21
C GLU A 329 0.98 -2.54 23.78
N LEU A 330 1.29 -1.54 22.94
CA LEU A 330 1.44 -0.14 23.40
C LEU A 330 0.10 0.44 23.85
N ALA A 331 0.09 1.04 25.04
CA ALA A 331 -1.09 1.71 25.62
C ALA A 331 -1.65 2.80 24.69
N SER A 332 -0.79 3.57 24.01
CA SER A 332 -1.17 4.61 23.06
C SER A 332 -1.80 4.07 21.76
N ARG A 333 -1.69 2.76 21.53
CA ARG A 333 -2.24 2.07 20.35
C ARG A 333 -3.38 1.12 20.67
N LYS A 334 -3.80 1.06 21.92
CA LYS A 334 -4.91 0.18 22.33
C LYS A 334 -6.15 0.46 21.50
N GLY A 335 -6.78 -0.59 20.99
CA GLY A 335 -7.99 -0.52 20.19
C GLY A 335 -7.82 0.05 18.78
N LYS A 336 -6.60 0.39 18.33
CA LYS A 336 -6.34 0.98 17.01
C LYS A 336 -5.70 -0.01 16.05
N ARG A 337 -6.07 0.08 14.78
CA ARG A 337 -5.37 -0.61 13.70
C ARG A 337 -3.99 0.01 13.51
N ASN A 338 -2.95 -0.82 13.44
CA ASN A 338 -1.58 -0.40 13.23
C ASN A 338 -1.23 -0.51 11.74
N PHE A 339 -0.34 0.38 11.29
CA PHE A 339 0.20 0.36 9.95
C PHE A 339 1.72 0.41 9.98
N ILE A 340 2.33 -0.48 9.23
CA ILE A 340 3.77 -0.54 8.98
C ILE A 340 3.96 -0.54 7.47
N ILE A 341 4.78 0.37 6.96
CA ILE A 341 5.31 0.27 5.61
C ILE A 341 6.76 -0.17 5.69
N GLY A 342 7.07 -1.31 5.10
CA GLY A 342 8.38 -1.92 5.14
C GLY A 342 8.94 -2.20 3.76
N ARG A 343 10.17 -2.70 3.68
CA ARG A 343 10.76 -3.22 2.45
C ARG A 343 11.40 -4.58 2.70
N GLY A 344 11.34 -5.46 1.72
CA GLY A 344 11.77 -6.85 1.88
C GLY A 344 10.80 -7.64 2.76
N SER A 345 10.57 -8.88 2.44
CA SER A 345 9.70 -9.74 3.22
C SER A 345 9.67 -11.18 2.72
N TYR A 346 8.73 -11.96 3.25
CA TYR A 346 8.40 -13.32 2.85
C TYR A 346 6.87 -13.49 2.79
N ALA A 347 6.40 -14.59 2.23
CA ALA A 347 4.99 -14.95 2.18
C ALA A 347 4.34 -14.86 3.57
N GLY A 348 3.16 -14.25 3.66
CA GLY A 348 2.49 -14.01 4.94
C GLY A 348 2.79 -12.66 5.59
N ALA A 349 3.70 -11.83 5.02
CA ALA A 349 4.02 -10.51 5.54
C ALA A 349 2.85 -9.53 5.51
N GLN A 350 1.92 -9.72 4.59
CA GLN A 350 0.69 -8.92 4.47
C GLN A 350 -0.15 -8.91 5.75
N ARG A 351 0.06 -9.88 6.64
CA ARG A 351 -0.55 -9.90 7.98
C ARG A 351 -0.03 -8.79 8.89
N TYR A 352 1.14 -8.23 8.59
CA TYR A 352 1.86 -7.31 9.47
C TYR A 352 2.14 -5.96 8.82
N ALA A 353 2.47 -5.92 7.52
CA ALA A 353 2.97 -4.72 6.85
C ALA A 353 2.51 -4.61 5.40
N GLY A 354 2.44 -3.37 4.88
CA GLY A 354 2.55 -3.08 3.47
C GLY A 354 4.01 -2.96 3.05
N LEU A 355 4.29 -2.96 1.75
CA LEU A 355 5.65 -2.88 1.21
C LEU A 355 5.80 -1.74 0.20
N TRP A 356 6.96 -1.06 0.23
CA TRP A 356 7.42 -0.30 -0.92
C TRP A 356 8.67 -0.92 -1.51
N THR A 357 8.96 -0.60 -2.76
CA THR A 357 10.00 -1.28 -3.54
C THR A 357 11.42 -0.80 -3.27
N GLY A 358 11.62 0.02 -2.24
CA GLY A 358 12.93 0.56 -1.85
C GLY A 358 13.32 1.79 -2.67
N ASP A 359 14.62 2.01 -2.83
CA ASP A 359 15.21 3.19 -3.46
C ASP A 359 15.14 3.08 -4.99
N ASN A 360 13.98 3.34 -5.54
CA ASN A 360 13.75 3.27 -6.97
C ASN A 360 14.31 4.49 -7.73
N ALA A 361 14.91 4.26 -8.89
CA ALA A 361 15.44 5.32 -9.71
C ALA A 361 14.33 6.18 -10.33
N SER A 362 14.60 7.49 -10.47
CA SER A 362 13.74 8.45 -11.16
C SER A 362 13.91 8.30 -12.69
N THR A 363 13.42 7.18 -13.24
CA THR A 363 13.55 6.81 -14.66
C THR A 363 12.26 6.28 -15.22
N TRP A 364 12.10 6.39 -16.54
CA TRP A 364 10.96 5.85 -17.27
C TRP A 364 10.87 4.33 -17.19
N ASP A 365 12.00 3.65 -17.30
CA ASP A 365 12.06 2.17 -17.17
C ASP A 365 11.54 1.73 -15.81
N PHE A 366 11.87 2.48 -14.74
CA PHE A 366 11.39 2.14 -13.42
C PHE A 366 9.89 2.43 -13.26
N LEU A 367 9.36 3.50 -13.86
CA LEU A 367 7.93 3.74 -13.90
C LEU A 367 7.19 2.57 -14.55
N GLN A 368 7.67 2.10 -15.71
CA GLN A 368 7.07 0.97 -16.43
C GLN A 368 7.04 -0.30 -15.58
N ILE A 369 8.19 -0.70 -15.04
CA ILE A 369 8.29 -1.95 -14.27
C ILE A 369 7.51 -1.86 -12.94
N SER A 370 7.41 -0.68 -12.34
CA SER A 370 6.78 -0.50 -11.04
C SER A 370 5.29 -0.80 -11.05
N VAL A 371 4.58 -0.49 -12.12
CA VAL A 371 3.15 -0.85 -12.27
C VAL A 371 2.98 -2.36 -12.28
N ALA A 372 3.75 -3.07 -13.13
CA ALA A 372 3.73 -4.53 -13.18
C ALA A 372 4.13 -5.17 -11.83
N GLN A 373 5.12 -4.59 -11.15
CA GLN A 373 5.60 -5.07 -9.85
C GLN A 373 4.53 -4.95 -8.76
N VAL A 374 3.78 -3.83 -8.71
CA VAL A 374 2.68 -3.66 -7.74
C VAL A 374 1.58 -4.68 -7.98
N ILE A 375 1.21 -4.93 -9.25
CA ILE A 375 0.22 -5.95 -9.61
C ILE A 375 0.72 -7.35 -9.19
N ALA A 376 1.99 -7.67 -9.43
CA ALA A 376 2.59 -8.94 -9.04
C ALA A 376 2.66 -9.12 -7.52
N LEU A 377 2.97 -8.07 -6.76
CA LEU A 377 2.92 -8.09 -5.29
C LEU A 377 1.49 -8.33 -4.78
N GLY A 378 0.49 -7.76 -5.44
CA GLY A 378 -0.93 -8.04 -5.15
C GLY A 378 -1.28 -9.52 -5.36
N LEU A 379 -0.82 -10.15 -6.45
CA LEU A 379 -0.98 -11.59 -6.71
C LEU A 379 -0.28 -12.45 -5.63
N ALA A 380 0.82 -11.97 -5.07
CA ALA A 380 1.55 -12.62 -3.98
C ALA A 380 0.96 -12.30 -2.58
N GLY A 381 -0.21 -11.68 -2.50
CA GLY A 381 -0.93 -11.38 -1.26
C GLY A 381 -0.60 -10.01 -0.65
N VAL A 382 0.43 -9.30 -1.12
CA VAL A 382 0.82 -7.99 -0.59
C VAL A 382 0.07 -6.89 -1.33
N THR A 383 -1.13 -6.55 -0.86
CA THR A 383 -2.00 -5.61 -1.56
C THR A 383 -1.60 -4.14 -1.38
N ILE A 384 -1.13 -3.75 -0.18
CA ILE A 384 -0.62 -2.38 0.04
C ILE A 384 0.84 -2.37 -0.40
N ALA A 385 1.06 -2.05 -1.67
CA ALA A 385 2.39 -2.02 -2.27
C ALA A 385 2.52 -0.87 -3.27
N GLY A 386 3.73 -0.34 -3.43
CA GLY A 386 4.06 0.70 -4.42
C GLY A 386 5.53 1.07 -4.44
N ALA A 387 5.93 1.80 -5.47
CA ALA A 387 7.20 2.50 -5.54
C ALA A 387 7.03 3.96 -5.08
N ASP A 388 8.13 4.65 -4.84
CA ASP A 388 8.09 6.08 -4.56
C ASP A 388 7.77 6.87 -5.84
N VAL A 389 6.68 7.66 -5.78
CA VAL A 389 6.18 8.45 -6.91
C VAL A 389 7.23 9.48 -7.32
N GLY A 390 7.61 9.47 -8.59
CA GLY A 390 8.64 10.34 -9.15
C GLY A 390 10.06 9.78 -9.02
N GLY A 391 10.25 8.67 -8.29
CA GLY A 391 11.53 8.04 -8.03
C GLY A 391 12.27 8.63 -6.83
N PHE A 392 12.98 7.79 -6.08
CA PHE A 392 13.76 8.21 -4.91
C PHE A 392 15.15 8.74 -5.33
N GLU A 393 15.89 7.95 -6.09
CA GLU A 393 17.25 8.29 -6.54
C GLU A 393 17.22 9.03 -7.90
N PRO A 394 18.09 10.03 -8.10
CA PRO A 394 18.29 10.58 -9.43
C PRO A 394 18.86 9.52 -10.38
N PRO A 395 18.67 9.66 -11.69
CA PRO A 395 19.26 8.75 -12.68
C PRO A 395 20.78 8.61 -12.51
N GLU A 396 21.30 7.41 -12.69
CA GLU A 396 22.74 7.16 -12.64
C GLU A 396 23.48 8.07 -13.63
N GLY A 397 24.56 8.69 -13.17
CA GLY A 397 25.33 9.65 -13.97
C GLY A 397 24.71 11.05 -14.07
N ASN A 398 23.50 11.29 -13.63
CA ASN A 398 22.85 12.60 -13.64
C ASN A 398 22.49 13.08 -12.22
N LEU A 399 23.48 13.27 -11.38
CA LEU A 399 23.33 13.76 -10.01
C LEU A 399 22.86 15.23 -9.93
N THR A 400 22.57 15.87 -11.05
CA THR A 400 22.25 17.30 -11.11
C THR A 400 20.81 17.62 -11.46
N ALA A 401 19.99 16.63 -11.82
CA ALA A 401 18.62 16.85 -12.23
C ALA A 401 17.63 16.45 -11.13
N PHE A 402 16.68 17.30 -10.81
CA PHE A 402 15.43 16.91 -10.15
C PHE A 402 14.62 16.00 -11.07
N ALA A 403 13.57 15.35 -10.56
CA ALA A 403 12.72 14.49 -11.36
C ALA A 403 12.22 15.22 -12.60
N ASP A 404 12.33 14.58 -13.76
CA ASP A 404 11.77 15.10 -15.01
C ASP A 404 10.30 15.47 -14.81
N PRO A 405 9.84 16.69 -15.18
CA PRO A 405 8.46 17.10 -14.89
C PRO A 405 7.41 16.24 -15.60
N GLU A 406 7.67 15.75 -16.83
CA GLU A 406 6.76 14.82 -17.51
C GLU A 406 6.72 13.46 -16.77
N LEU A 407 7.88 12.93 -16.38
CA LEU A 407 7.96 11.68 -15.61
C LEU A 407 7.15 11.78 -14.31
N LEU A 408 7.28 12.89 -13.58
CA LEU A 408 6.54 13.10 -12.34
C LEU A 408 5.02 13.14 -12.58
N ILE A 409 4.58 13.89 -13.60
CA ILE A 409 3.17 13.94 -14.02
C ILE A 409 2.65 12.53 -14.33
N ARG A 410 3.35 11.79 -15.19
CA ARG A 410 2.95 10.43 -15.59
C ARG A 410 2.94 9.46 -14.43
N TRP A 411 3.86 9.63 -13.48
CA TRP A 411 3.88 8.82 -12.27
C TRP A 411 2.67 9.08 -11.37
N TYR A 412 2.30 10.36 -11.15
CA TYR A 412 1.08 10.69 -10.43
C TYR A 412 -0.19 10.17 -11.13
N CYS A 413 -0.23 10.23 -12.46
CA CYS A 413 -1.30 9.64 -13.27
C CYS A 413 -1.39 8.12 -13.05
N ALA A 414 -0.27 7.42 -13.21
CA ALA A 414 -0.22 5.95 -13.13
C ALA A 414 -0.55 5.41 -11.73
N TYR A 415 -0.12 6.12 -10.70
CA TYR A 415 -0.25 5.70 -9.31
C TYR A 415 -1.53 6.20 -8.63
N SER A 416 -2.32 7.04 -9.31
CA SER A 416 -3.51 7.67 -8.72
C SER A 416 -4.45 6.69 -8.01
N LEU A 417 -4.62 5.47 -8.53
CA LEU A 417 -5.47 4.43 -7.96
C LEU A 417 -4.72 3.15 -7.55
N LEU A 418 -3.38 3.13 -7.60
CA LEU A 418 -2.61 2.05 -6.98
C LEU A 418 -2.65 2.14 -5.45
N PRO A 419 -2.55 1.03 -4.72
CA PRO A 419 -2.83 0.98 -3.29
C PRO A 419 -1.92 1.89 -2.45
N TRP A 420 -0.61 1.84 -2.64
CA TRP A 420 0.33 2.71 -1.95
C TRP A 420 0.70 3.92 -2.81
N PHE A 421 0.55 5.14 -2.24
CA PHE A 421 0.70 6.38 -2.98
C PHE A 421 1.52 7.38 -2.17
N ARG A 422 2.84 7.31 -2.30
CA ARG A 422 3.80 8.14 -1.58
C ARG A 422 4.78 8.80 -2.56
N ASN A 423 4.89 10.12 -2.52
CA ASN A 423 6.01 10.85 -3.09
C ASN A 423 7.14 10.85 -2.05
N HIS A 424 8.28 10.26 -2.39
CA HIS A 424 9.46 10.27 -1.54
C HIS A 424 10.72 10.33 -2.41
N TYR A 425 11.67 11.18 -2.03
CA TYR A 425 12.87 11.42 -2.82
C TYR A 425 14.07 11.80 -1.96
N SER A 426 15.28 11.66 -2.50
CA SER A 426 16.52 12.06 -1.86
C SER A 426 16.91 13.47 -2.27
N ALA A 427 16.94 14.40 -1.32
CA ALA A 427 17.51 15.74 -1.46
C ALA A 427 18.97 15.82 -0.99
N LYS A 428 19.51 14.75 -0.42
CA LYS A 428 20.82 14.73 0.25
C LYS A 428 22.04 14.72 -0.69
N HIS A 429 21.84 14.52 -1.97
CA HIS A 429 22.95 14.66 -2.93
C HIS A 429 23.52 16.07 -3.03
N THR A 430 22.91 17.03 -2.34
CA THR A 430 23.28 18.44 -2.34
C THR A 430 24.26 18.85 -1.23
N ASP A 431 24.60 17.99 -0.27
CA ASP A 431 25.40 18.35 0.92
C ASP A 431 26.91 18.39 0.70
N LYS A 432 27.41 18.35 -0.52
CA LYS A 432 28.82 18.59 -0.79
C LYS A 432 29.07 20.08 -0.99
N GLU A 433 30.09 20.63 -0.34
CA GLU A 433 30.44 22.06 -0.27
C GLU A 433 30.58 22.80 -1.61
N ASN A 434 30.45 22.13 -2.74
CA ASN A 434 30.52 22.72 -4.10
C ASN A 434 29.35 22.29 -4.98
N VAL A 435 28.18 22.23 -4.42
CA VAL A 435 27.05 21.66 -5.14
C VAL A 435 26.30 22.72 -5.94
N ASP A 436 26.25 22.48 -7.22
CA ASP A 436 25.37 23.15 -8.14
C ASP A 436 23.89 22.96 -7.71
N TRP A 437 23.20 24.06 -7.47
CA TRP A 437 21.79 24.16 -7.11
C TRP A 437 20.81 23.49 -8.09
N LYS A 438 21.29 22.94 -9.18
CA LYS A 438 20.54 22.19 -10.19
C LYS A 438 20.27 20.73 -9.82
N LYS A 439 20.65 20.28 -8.62
CA LYS A 439 20.45 18.92 -8.21
C LYS A 439 19.00 18.66 -7.81
N LYS A 440 18.59 17.37 -7.87
CA LYS A 440 17.29 16.90 -7.42
C LYS A 440 17.10 17.22 -5.93
N ASP A 441 16.70 18.44 -5.62
CA ASP A 441 16.48 18.92 -4.26
C ASP A 441 15.00 19.08 -3.92
N PHE A 442 14.10 18.82 -4.90
CA PHE A 442 12.66 18.86 -4.69
C PHE A 442 11.89 17.94 -5.64
N GLN A 443 10.76 17.44 -5.18
CA GLN A 443 9.83 16.63 -5.98
C GLN A 443 8.35 16.89 -5.63
N GLU A 444 8.08 17.76 -4.68
CA GLU A 444 6.70 18.15 -4.38
C GLU A 444 6.10 18.92 -5.56
N PRO A 445 4.87 18.61 -6.01
CA PRO A 445 4.28 19.25 -7.20
C PRO A 445 4.22 20.76 -7.16
N TYR A 446 3.97 21.37 -5.98
CA TYR A 446 3.92 22.81 -5.82
C TYR A 446 5.29 23.48 -6.02
N ARG A 447 6.40 22.80 -5.73
CA ARG A 447 7.75 23.34 -5.90
C ARG A 447 8.12 23.51 -7.37
N TYR A 448 7.60 22.67 -8.27
CA TYR A 448 7.77 22.88 -9.73
C TYR A 448 7.10 24.17 -10.18
N PHE A 449 5.90 24.46 -9.67
CA PHE A 449 5.20 25.70 -9.96
C PHE A 449 5.94 26.90 -9.40
N GLU A 450 6.39 26.88 -8.14
CA GLU A 450 7.15 27.95 -7.49
C GLU A 450 8.48 28.16 -8.22
N TRP A 451 9.22 27.10 -8.51
CA TRP A 451 10.48 27.18 -9.24
C TRP A 451 10.29 27.75 -10.63
N TYR A 452 9.30 27.29 -11.38
CA TYR A 452 9.00 27.80 -12.72
C TYR A 452 8.63 29.29 -12.69
N ARG A 453 7.79 29.72 -11.76
CA ARG A 453 7.41 31.12 -11.58
C ARG A 453 8.65 32.03 -11.48
N ASP A 454 9.65 31.60 -10.71
CA ASP A 454 10.85 32.37 -10.41
C ASP A 454 11.94 32.22 -11.51
N ASN A 455 11.91 31.15 -12.31
CA ASN A 455 12.95 30.76 -13.26
C ASN A 455 12.45 30.54 -14.71
N TRP A 456 11.25 30.93 -15.07
CA TRP A 456 10.63 30.63 -16.38
C TRP A 456 11.48 31.01 -17.59
N ARG A 457 12.34 32.07 -17.48
CA ARG A 457 13.25 32.50 -18.54
C ARG A 457 14.38 31.52 -18.84
N GLN A 458 14.68 30.63 -17.90
CA GLN A 458 15.70 29.58 -18.01
C GLN A 458 15.15 28.31 -18.64
N VAL A 459 13.82 28.16 -18.70
CA VAL A 459 13.13 27.04 -19.29
C VAL A 459 12.94 27.25 -20.77
N ALA A 460 13.33 26.28 -21.60
CA ALA A 460 13.12 26.30 -23.04
C ALA A 460 11.63 26.49 -23.38
N ASP A 461 11.32 27.24 -24.45
CA ASP A 461 9.92 27.55 -24.79
C ASP A 461 9.05 26.31 -24.95
N GLY A 462 9.58 25.22 -25.53
CA GLY A 462 8.88 23.95 -25.70
C GLY A 462 8.67 23.12 -24.42
N GLU A 463 9.27 23.54 -23.30
CA GLU A 463 9.14 22.83 -22.01
C GLU A 463 8.30 23.60 -20.97
N ARG A 464 7.93 24.85 -21.27
CA ARG A 464 7.21 25.71 -20.33
C ARG A 464 5.86 25.12 -19.91
N ASP A 465 5.13 24.59 -20.87
CA ASP A 465 3.80 24.01 -20.64
C ASP A 465 3.87 22.78 -19.74
N ILE A 466 4.95 22.00 -19.82
CA ILE A 466 5.16 20.84 -18.95
C ILE A 466 5.32 21.29 -17.50
N TYR A 467 6.17 22.26 -17.22
CA TYR A 467 6.38 22.80 -15.86
C TYR A 467 5.10 23.38 -15.25
N GLN A 468 4.33 24.13 -16.07
CA GLN A 468 3.04 24.68 -15.64
C GLN A 468 2.01 23.60 -15.34
N SER A 469 2.11 22.45 -15.98
CA SER A 469 1.16 21.34 -15.86
C SER A 469 1.42 20.45 -14.63
N VAL A 470 2.63 20.45 -14.05
CA VAL A 470 2.97 19.55 -12.93
C VAL A 470 1.99 19.70 -11.77
N LEU A 471 1.81 20.90 -11.27
CA LEU A 471 0.94 21.13 -10.11
C LEU A 471 -0.54 20.82 -10.41
N PRO A 472 -1.18 21.37 -11.43
CA PRO A 472 -2.61 21.14 -11.66
C PRO A 472 -2.92 19.67 -11.98
N VAL A 473 -2.11 18.99 -12.78
CA VAL A 473 -2.31 17.58 -13.13
C VAL A 473 -2.11 16.69 -11.91
N SER A 474 -1.00 16.84 -11.18
CA SER A 474 -0.74 16.03 -9.98
C SER A 474 -1.83 16.24 -8.93
N ARG A 475 -2.25 17.50 -8.68
CA ARG A 475 -3.35 17.82 -7.77
C ARG A 475 -4.65 17.16 -8.20
N TYR A 476 -4.99 17.19 -9.48
CA TYR A 476 -6.19 16.53 -10.00
C TYR A 476 -6.20 15.04 -9.70
N TYR A 477 -5.11 14.31 -10.02
CA TYR A 477 -5.06 12.86 -9.81
C TYR A 477 -5.00 12.48 -8.33
N ILE A 478 -4.41 13.31 -7.47
CA ILE A 478 -4.52 13.15 -6.01
C ILE A 478 -5.99 13.33 -5.58
N ARG A 479 -6.68 14.35 -6.05
CA ARG A 479 -8.09 14.63 -5.71
C ARG A 479 -9.04 13.57 -6.28
N LEU A 480 -8.79 13.06 -7.49
CA LEU A 480 -9.50 11.89 -8.05
C LEU A 480 -9.41 10.68 -7.11
N ARG A 481 -8.22 10.38 -6.61
CA ARG A 481 -8.02 9.32 -5.61
C ARG A 481 -8.89 9.54 -4.38
N TYR A 482 -8.92 10.75 -3.84
CA TYR A 482 -9.72 11.07 -2.65
C TYR A 482 -11.22 10.97 -2.90
N SER A 483 -11.69 11.28 -4.09
CA SER A 483 -13.09 11.10 -4.43
C SER A 483 -13.50 9.63 -4.53
N LEU A 484 -12.56 8.74 -4.88
CA LEU A 484 -12.76 7.29 -4.98
C LEU A 484 -12.22 6.53 -3.75
N LEU A 485 -11.92 7.23 -2.66
CA LEU A 485 -11.30 6.62 -1.48
C LEU A 485 -12.21 5.57 -0.83
N GLN A 486 -13.54 5.72 -0.92
CA GLN A 486 -14.48 4.69 -0.45
C GLN A 486 -14.34 3.40 -1.27
N LEU A 487 -14.25 3.50 -2.60
CA LEU A 487 -14.02 2.33 -3.48
C LEU A 487 -12.72 1.60 -3.12
N LEU A 488 -11.63 2.36 -2.94
CA LEU A 488 -10.34 1.78 -2.54
C LEU A 488 -10.41 1.12 -1.16
N TYR A 489 -11.17 1.71 -0.24
CA TYR A 489 -11.35 1.18 1.10
C TYR A 489 -12.20 -0.07 1.12
N ASP A 490 -13.28 -0.12 0.35
CA ASP A 490 -14.12 -1.31 0.19
C ASP A 490 -13.31 -2.47 -0.42
N ALA A 491 -12.47 -2.17 -1.43
CA ALA A 491 -11.57 -3.17 -1.99
C ALA A 491 -10.50 -3.66 -0.99
N MET A 492 -10.00 -2.77 -0.09
CA MET A 492 -9.11 -3.17 1.00
C MET A 492 -9.84 -4.02 2.04
N PHE A 493 -11.10 -3.72 2.30
CA PHE A 493 -11.93 -4.51 3.19
C PHE A 493 -12.17 -5.91 2.60
N GLU A 494 -12.57 -5.99 1.33
CA GLU A 494 -12.69 -7.26 0.59
C GLU A 494 -11.39 -8.06 0.61
N ASN A 495 -10.25 -7.40 0.41
CA ASN A 495 -8.93 -8.03 0.47
C ASN A 495 -8.67 -8.70 1.84
N SER A 496 -9.06 -8.06 2.94
CA SER A 496 -8.91 -8.65 4.29
C SER A 496 -9.77 -9.89 4.51
N ILE A 497 -10.83 -10.07 3.73
CA ILE A 497 -11.74 -11.22 3.80
C ILE A 497 -11.32 -12.31 2.81
N THR A 498 -11.00 -11.94 1.58
CA THR A 498 -10.82 -12.87 0.45
C THR A 498 -9.37 -13.06 0.01
N GLY A 499 -8.48 -12.14 0.35
CA GLY A 499 -7.12 -12.05 -0.19
C GLY A 499 -7.03 -11.40 -1.57
N LEU A 500 -8.16 -11.10 -2.25
CA LEU A 500 -8.14 -10.45 -3.56
C LEU A 500 -7.52 -9.06 -3.49
N PRO A 501 -6.55 -8.72 -4.35
CA PRO A 501 -5.86 -7.43 -4.27
C PRO A 501 -6.77 -6.24 -4.64
N ILE A 502 -6.42 -5.05 -4.14
CA ILE A 502 -7.09 -3.79 -4.49
C ILE A 502 -6.86 -3.46 -5.96
N ALA A 503 -5.58 -3.43 -6.38
CA ALA A 503 -5.20 -3.30 -7.78
C ALA A 503 -5.02 -4.69 -8.37
N ARG A 504 -5.78 -5.01 -9.39
CA ARG A 504 -5.90 -6.37 -9.95
C ARG A 504 -5.34 -6.44 -11.36
N SER A 505 -4.68 -7.56 -11.69
CA SER A 505 -4.43 -7.92 -13.07
C SER A 505 -5.75 -8.19 -13.78
N LEU A 506 -5.81 -7.88 -15.08
CA LEU A 506 -6.99 -8.13 -15.90
C LEU A 506 -7.40 -9.62 -15.93
N VAL A 507 -6.45 -10.53 -15.80
CA VAL A 507 -6.73 -11.98 -15.76
C VAL A 507 -7.50 -12.43 -14.49
N ILE A 508 -7.51 -11.61 -13.43
CA ILE A 508 -8.32 -11.89 -12.23
C ILE A 508 -9.77 -11.53 -12.49
N THR A 509 -10.01 -10.37 -13.10
CA THR A 509 -11.35 -9.81 -13.28
C THR A 509 -12.06 -10.33 -14.53
N ASP A 510 -11.28 -10.78 -15.52
CA ASP A 510 -11.76 -11.26 -16.82
C ASP A 510 -11.11 -12.61 -17.21
N PRO A 511 -11.24 -13.65 -16.37
CA PRO A 511 -10.55 -14.94 -16.56
C PRO A 511 -11.01 -15.69 -17.82
N LEU A 512 -12.18 -15.35 -18.36
CA LEU A 512 -12.72 -15.96 -19.57
C LEU A 512 -12.19 -15.32 -20.87
N ASP A 513 -11.49 -14.19 -20.77
CA ASP A 513 -10.85 -13.57 -21.93
C ASP A 513 -9.51 -14.24 -22.25
N GLY A 514 -9.54 -15.27 -23.08
CA GLY A 514 -8.35 -16.03 -23.47
C GLY A 514 -7.27 -15.20 -24.19
N SER A 515 -7.61 -14.02 -24.70
CA SER A 515 -6.65 -13.16 -25.39
C SER A 515 -5.67 -12.48 -24.41
N LEU A 516 -6.04 -12.32 -23.14
CA LEU A 516 -5.17 -11.81 -22.08
C LEU A 516 -3.96 -12.71 -21.78
N PHE A 517 -4.03 -13.98 -22.18
CA PHE A 517 -2.95 -14.95 -22.02
C PHE A 517 -2.10 -15.12 -23.29
N SER A 518 -2.40 -14.37 -24.35
CA SER A 518 -1.76 -14.52 -25.66
C SER A 518 -1.53 -13.16 -26.36
N ARG A 519 -2.50 -12.69 -27.16
CA ARG A 519 -2.36 -11.47 -27.99
C ARG A 519 -2.21 -10.18 -27.16
N HIS A 520 -2.84 -10.13 -26.00
CA HIS A 520 -2.93 -8.96 -25.15
C HIS A 520 -2.27 -9.15 -23.78
N GLU A 521 -1.30 -10.07 -23.67
CA GLU A 521 -0.53 -10.28 -22.44
C GLU A 521 0.16 -9.00 -21.94
N TRP A 522 0.52 -8.08 -22.85
CA TRP A 522 1.11 -6.78 -22.54
C TRP A 522 0.20 -5.91 -21.67
N ALA A 523 -1.13 -6.05 -21.83
CA ALA A 523 -2.08 -5.30 -21.05
C ALA A 523 -1.98 -5.62 -19.54
N ASN A 524 -1.67 -6.87 -19.18
CA ASN A 524 -1.49 -7.29 -17.80
C ASN A 524 -0.27 -6.65 -17.10
N LYS A 525 0.65 -6.03 -17.85
CA LYS A 525 1.86 -5.39 -17.33
C LYS A 525 1.74 -3.87 -17.28
N SER A 526 0.77 -3.29 -17.97
CA SER A 526 0.67 -1.85 -18.20
C SER A 526 -0.71 -1.26 -17.97
N GLN A 527 -1.69 -2.09 -17.66
CA GLN A 527 -3.05 -1.74 -17.28
C GLN A 527 -3.42 -2.50 -16.01
N TYR A 528 -4.34 -1.96 -15.22
CA TYR A 528 -4.82 -2.63 -14.02
C TYR A 528 -6.28 -2.30 -13.75
N MET A 529 -6.93 -3.17 -13.01
CA MET A 529 -8.26 -2.94 -12.48
C MET A 529 -8.20 -2.45 -11.04
N VAL A 530 -9.10 -1.57 -10.65
CA VAL A 530 -9.39 -1.22 -9.26
C VAL A 530 -10.66 -1.92 -8.85
N GLY A 531 -10.55 -2.82 -7.87
CA GLY A 531 -11.62 -3.77 -7.63
C GLY A 531 -11.96 -4.55 -8.90
N ASN A 532 -13.25 -4.64 -9.21
CA ASN A 532 -13.75 -5.29 -10.44
C ASN A 532 -14.14 -4.30 -11.55
N ASP A 533 -14.17 -2.98 -11.27
CA ASP A 533 -15.05 -2.08 -12.01
C ASP A 533 -14.33 -0.96 -12.75
N ILE A 534 -13.15 -0.52 -12.34
CA ILE A 534 -12.41 0.55 -13.02
C ILE A 534 -11.12 0.01 -13.64
N LEU A 535 -11.03 0.10 -14.96
CA LEU A 535 -9.81 -0.15 -15.71
C LEU A 535 -9.00 1.15 -15.81
N VAL A 536 -7.70 1.08 -15.49
CA VAL A 536 -6.75 2.19 -15.57
C VAL A 536 -5.66 1.84 -16.55
N ALA A 537 -5.42 2.71 -17.54
CA ALA A 537 -4.46 2.47 -18.62
C ALA A 537 -3.46 3.64 -18.75
N PRO A 538 -2.51 3.80 -17.83
CA PRO A 538 -1.60 4.93 -17.82
C PRO A 538 -0.63 4.93 -19.01
N GLN A 539 -0.23 6.13 -19.46
CA GLN A 539 0.92 6.28 -20.35
C GLN A 539 2.21 6.14 -19.54
N LEU A 540 3.07 5.23 -19.94
CA LEU A 540 4.30 4.85 -19.22
C LEU A 540 5.57 5.15 -20.01
N GLU A 541 5.47 5.77 -21.18
CA GLU A 541 6.59 6.05 -22.07
C GLU A 541 6.80 7.55 -22.25
N GLN A 542 8.07 7.96 -22.30
CA GLN A 542 8.46 9.35 -22.47
C GLN A 542 8.06 9.88 -23.84
N LYS A 543 7.53 11.10 -23.87
CA LYS A 543 7.18 11.83 -25.10
C LYS A 543 6.23 11.06 -26.02
N GLN A 544 5.56 10.07 -25.51
CA GLN A 544 4.51 9.34 -26.23
C GLN A 544 3.14 9.90 -25.83
N ALA A 545 2.49 10.54 -26.79
CA ALA A 545 1.14 11.02 -26.60
C ALA A 545 0.14 9.86 -26.69
N ARG A 546 0.36 8.94 -27.62
CA ARG A 546 -0.58 7.87 -27.96
C ARG A 546 -0.43 6.65 -27.06
N ARG A 547 -1.54 6.17 -26.52
CA ARG A 547 -1.61 4.97 -25.69
C ARG A 547 -2.58 3.95 -26.31
N GLU A 548 -2.09 2.74 -26.56
CA GLU A 548 -2.93 1.60 -26.92
C GLU A 548 -3.52 0.96 -25.68
N ILE A 549 -4.81 0.72 -25.67
CA ILE A 549 -5.58 0.22 -24.52
C ILE A 549 -6.38 -1.00 -24.99
N TYR A 550 -6.23 -2.11 -24.30
CA TYR A 550 -7.10 -3.26 -24.51
C TYR A 550 -8.24 -3.25 -23.50
N LEU A 551 -9.45 -3.35 -23.98
CA LEU A 551 -10.67 -3.48 -23.18
C LEU A 551 -11.09 -4.96 -23.16
N PRO A 552 -11.04 -5.66 -22.00
CA PRO A 552 -11.40 -7.09 -21.94
C PRO A 552 -12.74 -7.43 -22.55
N SER A 553 -12.81 -8.58 -23.20
CA SER A 553 -13.92 -8.96 -24.09
C SER A 553 -15.21 -9.35 -23.39
N THR A 554 -15.19 -9.51 -22.07
CA THR A 554 -16.32 -10.06 -21.31
C THR A 554 -17.49 -9.09 -21.14
N THR A 555 -17.34 -7.80 -21.49
CA THR A 555 -18.32 -6.75 -21.25
C THR A 555 -18.09 -5.53 -22.14
N ALA A 556 -19.01 -4.57 -22.12
CA ALA A 556 -18.78 -3.23 -22.64
C ALA A 556 -18.16 -2.31 -21.55
N TRP A 557 -17.60 -1.18 -21.99
CA TRP A 557 -16.83 -0.28 -21.16
C TRP A 557 -17.24 1.17 -21.40
N PHE A 558 -17.55 1.90 -20.33
CA PHE A 558 -17.83 3.33 -20.41
C PHE A 558 -16.55 4.14 -20.20
N PRO A 559 -16.22 5.06 -21.11
CA PRO A 559 -15.11 5.97 -20.93
C PRO A 559 -15.26 6.79 -19.65
N MET A 560 -14.19 6.89 -18.89
CA MET A 560 -14.08 7.71 -17.69
C MET A 560 -12.78 8.49 -17.72
N ASN A 561 -12.80 9.74 -17.29
CA ASN A 561 -11.60 10.56 -17.13
C ASN A 561 -10.78 10.76 -18.43
N LEU A 562 -11.44 10.81 -19.57
CA LEU A 562 -10.77 11.05 -20.85
C LEU A 562 -10.51 12.54 -21.15
N ARG A 563 -11.24 13.43 -20.48
CA ARG A 563 -11.09 14.87 -20.56
C ARG A 563 -11.15 15.52 -19.17
N PRO A 564 -10.15 15.27 -18.32
CA PRO A 564 -10.12 15.85 -16.98
C PRO A 564 -10.04 17.38 -17.06
N HIS A 565 -10.79 18.06 -16.20
CA HIS A 565 -10.90 19.51 -16.18
C HIS A 565 -10.19 20.12 -14.97
N TYR A 566 -9.71 21.37 -15.10
CA TYR A 566 -9.05 22.10 -14.00
C TYR A 566 -9.93 22.27 -12.76
N ASP A 567 -11.26 22.35 -12.95
CA ASP A 567 -12.23 22.55 -11.87
C ASP A 567 -12.60 21.27 -11.10
N ASP A 568 -11.86 20.18 -11.34
CA ASP A 568 -12.02 18.88 -10.63
C ASP A 568 -13.43 18.26 -10.75
N ALA A 569 -14.18 18.59 -11.77
CA ALA A 569 -15.46 17.96 -12.02
C ALA A 569 -15.27 16.49 -12.40
N ILE A 570 -15.15 15.63 -11.40
CA ILE A 570 -15.20 14.18 -11.57
C ILE A 570 -16.66 13.86 -11.89
N GLY A 571 -16.97 13.62 -13.14
CA GLY A 571 -18.31 13.32 -13.60
C GLY A 571 -18.67 14.03 -14.87
N GLU A 572 -17.89 13.80 -15.92
CA GLU A 572 -18.36 14.08 -17.29
C GLU A 572 -19.68 13.35 -17.53
N ALA A 573 -20.50 13.90 -18.43
CA ALA A 573 -21.67 13.18 -18.90
C ALA A 573 -21.24 11.82 -19.45
N LEU A 574 -21.99 10.77 -19.14
CA LEU A 574 -21.69 9.41 -19.57
C LEU A 574 -21.54 9.38 -21.10
N GLN A 575 -20.37 8.93 -21.56
CA GLN A 575 -20.10 8.73 -22.98
C GLN A 575 -20.67 7.38 -23.45
N PRO A 576 -20.91 7.20 -24.76
CA PRO A 576 -21.29 5.90 -25.28
C PRO A 576 -20.28 4.81 -24.88
N SER A 577 -20.80 3.61 -24.58
CA SER A 577 -19.96 2.47 -24.26
C SER A 577 -19.14 2.00 -25.45
N VAL A 578 -17.96 1.44 -25.17
CA VAL A 578 -17.08 0.80 -26.13
C VAL A 578 -17.19 -0.71 -25.93
N PRO A 579 -17.43 -1.50 -26.99
CA PRO A 579 -17.50 -2.95 -26.86
C PRO A 579 -16.20 -3.55 -26.31
N GLY A 580 -16.31 -4.57 -25.47
CA GLY A 580 -15.17 -5.37 -25.04
C GLY A 580 -14.52 -6.13 -26.19
N GLY A 581 -13.29 -6.60 -26.02
CA GLY A 581 -12.44 -7.17 -27.06
C GLY A 581 -11.82 -6.13 -27.99
N SER A 582 -12.05 -4.84 -27.72
CA SER A 582 -11.56 -3.73 -28.53
C SER A 582 -10.17 -3.27 -28.10
N ASN A 583 -9.34 -2.92 -29.11
CA ASN A 583 -8.17 -2.08 -28.90
C ASN A 583 -8.56 -0.63 -29.18
N VAL A 584 -8.31 0.23 -28.20
CA VAL A 584 -8.58 1.67 -28.28
C VAL A 584 -7.25 2.42 -28.26
N SER A 585 -7.04 3.29 -29.23
CA SER A 585 -5.90 4.20 -29.24
C SER A 585 -6.36 5.56 -28.71
N PHE A 586 -5.72 6.04 -27.65
CA PHE A 586 -6.08 7.29 -27.01
C PHE A 586 -4.87 8.24 -26.95
N ASP A 587 -5.12 9.54 -27.19
CA ASP A 587 -4.11 10.58 -27.06
C ASP A 587 -4.09 11.07 -25.60
N CYS A 588 -3.05 10.66 -24.87
CA CYS A 588 -2.83 11.02 -23.47
C CYS A 588 -2.19 12.41 -23.27
N HIS A 589 -1.94 13.14 -24.34
CA HIS A 589 -1.53 14.53 -24.30
C HIS A 589 -2.48 15.35 -25.18
N ILE A 590 -3.47 15.97 -24.55
CA ILE A 590 -4.53 16.74 -25.22
C ILE A 590 -4.24 18.25 -25.13
N SER A 591 -4.83 19.01 -26.03
CA SER A 591 -4.76 20.49 -25.95
C SER A 591 -5.43 20.98 -24.66
N PRO A 592 -4.84 21.95 -23.94
CA PRO A 592 -5.44 22.54 -22.74
C PRO A 592 -6.60 23.52 -23.05
N GLU A 593 -7.10 23.51 -24.27
CA GLU A 593 -8.26 24.30 -24.67
C GLU A 593 -9.49 23.93 -23.82
N ASP A 594 -10.40 24.84 -23.62
CA ASP A 594 -11.64 24.66 -22.84
C ASP A 594 -11.43 24.25 -21.37
N GLY A 595 -10.25 24.52 -20.78
CA GLY A 595 -9.98 24.22 -19.37
C GLY A 595 -9.62 22.77 -19.09
N HIS A 596 -9.34 21.96 -20.12
CA HIS A 596 -8.89 20.56 -19.92
C HIS A 596 -7.43 20.49 -19.48
N LEU A 597 -7.12 19.47 -18.67
CA LEU A 597 -5.75 19.17 -18.28
C LEU A 597 -5.01 18.47 -19.45
N PRO A 598 -3.78 18.88 -19.75
CA PRO A 598 -3.08 18.38 -20.95
C PRO A 598 -2.58 16.96 -20.84
N TYR A 599 -2.37 16.43 -19.63
CA TYR A 599 -1.89 15.06 -19.41
C TYR A 599 -2.99 14.21 -18.82
N VAL A 600 -3.33 13.12 -19.53
CA VAL A 600 -4.46 12.26 -19.20
C VAL A 600 -3.99 10.82 -18.91
N CYS A 601 -4.57 10.22 -17.90
CA CYS A 601 -4.58 8.78 -17.67
C CYS A 601 -5.98 8.26 -18.02
N PRO A 602 -6.16 7.60 -19.16
CA PRO A 602 -7.46 7.09 -19.56
C PRO A 602 -7.92 5.99 -18.61
N MET A 603 -9.21 6.05 -18.30
CA MET A 603 -9.89 5.10 -17.43
C MET A 603 -11.20 4.65 -18.08
N TYR A 604 -11.64 3.47 -17.74
CA TYR A 604 -12.91 2.92 -18.24
C TYR A 604 -13.65 2.25 -17.09
N ILE A 605 -14.95 2.42 -17.09
CA ILE A 605 -15.86 1.81 -16.13
C ILE A 605 -16.53 0.63 -16.79
N ARG A 606 -16.53 -0.50 -16.10
CA ARG A 606 -17.21 -1.71 -16.52
C ARG A 606 -18.72 -1.49 -16.61
N GLU A 607 -19.33 -2.05 -17.61
CA GLU A 607 -20.79 -2.10 -17.75
C GLU A 607 -21.45 -2.73 -16.52
N GLY A 608 -22.48 -2.08 -15.98
CA GLY A 608 -23.18 -2.51 -14.79
C GLY A 608 -22.51 -2.14 -13.47
N ALA A 609 -21.35 -1.50 -13.50
CA ALA A 609 -20.58 -1.14 -12.32
C ALA A 609 -21.37 -0.26 -11.33
N ILE A 610 -21.07 -0.44 -10.05
CA ILE A 610 -21.60 0.35 -8.93
C ILE A 610 -20.42 0.96 -8.19
N ILE A 611 -20.26 2.28 -8.26
CA ILE A 611 -19.06 2.97 -7.79
C ILE A 611 -19.43 4.03 -6.74
N PRO A 612 -19.02 3.84 -5.47
CA PRO A 612 -19.15 4.86 -4.45
C PRO A 612 -18.14 5.99 -4.67
N GLN A 613 -18.59 7.20 -4.44
CA GLN A 613 -17.81 8.42 -4.53
C GLN A 613 -18.07 9.32 -3.33
N ILE A 614 -17.05 9.95 -2.78
CA ILE A 614 -17.13 10.87 -1.66
C ILE A 614 -16.62 12.26 -2.03
N GLN A 615 -16.94 13.25 -1.21
CA GLN A 615 -16.37 14.59 -1.38
C GLN A 615 -14.89 14.60 -1.05
N VAL A 616 -14.11 15.29 -1.87
CA VAL A 616 -12.69 15.47 -1.63
C VAL A 616 -12.45 16.32 -0.38
N ARG A 617 -11.64 15.82 0.53
CA ARG A 617 -11.22 16.50 1.76
C ARG A 617 -9.69 16.64 1.76
N ASP A 618 -9.17 17.51 2.60
CA ASP A 618 -7.73 17.71 2.74
C ASP A 618 -7.00 16.48 3.30
N SER A 619 -7.73 15.61 4.01
CA SER A 619 -7.24 14.35 4.58
C SER A 619 -8.40 13.43 4.99
N VAL A 620 -8.07 12.20 5.30
CA VAL A 620 -8.97 11.22 5.94
C VAL A 620 -9.11 11.58 7.42
N PRO A 621 -10.32 11.89 7.93
CA PRO A 621 -10.50 12.27 9.31
C PRO A 621 -10.23 11.09 10.28
N ASP A 622 -9.75 11.41 11.48
CA ASP A 622 -9.73 10.50 12.62
C ASP A 622 -10.74 11.01 13.68
N ARG A 623 -11.91 10.39 13.69
CA ARG A 623 -13.01 10.76 14.60
C ARG A 623 -12.92 10.07 15.97
N THR A 624 -11.90 9.23 16.19
CA THR A 624 -11.68 8.52 17.45
C THR A 624 -10.92 9.39 18.48
N ARG A 625 -10.49 10.59 18.08
CA ARG A 625 -9.68 11.50 18.88
C ARG A 625 -10.44 12.79 19.19
N PRO A 626 -10.90 12.96 20.44
CA PRO A 626 -11.66 14.14 20.84
C PRO A 626 -10.85 15.45 20.81
N GLU A 627 -9.51 15.36 20.86
CA GLU A 627 -8.61 16.51 20.76
C GLU A 627 -8.48 17.10 19.36
N LEU A 628 -8.97 16.39 18.33
CA LEU A 628 -8.94 16.86 16.95
C LEU A 628 -10.20 17.67 16.60
N PRO A 629 -10.10 18.60 15.64
CA PRO A 629 -11.29 19.31 15.13
C PRO A 629 -12.35 18.33 14.62
N ALA A 630 -13.60 18.60 14.94
CA ALA A 630 -14.72 17.80 14.43
C ALA A 630 -14.75 17.85 12.90
N ALA A 631 -14.68 16.70 12.27
CA ALA A 631 -14.79 16.61 10.81
C ALA A 631 -16.27 16.55 10.41
N PRO A 632 -16.71 17.35 9.40
CA PRO A 632 -18.08 17.27 8.89
C PRO A 632 -18.33 15.90 8.26
N ALA A 633 -19.62 15.50 8.17
CA ALA A 633 -20.04 14.32 7.45
C ALA A 633 -19.52 14.37 6.00
N ASN A 634 -19.19 13.21 5.44
CA ASN A 634 -18.78 13.08 4.05
C ASN A 634 -19.80 12.24 3.27
N PRO A 635 -20.78 12.87 2.63
CA PRO A 635 -21.86 12.19 1.91
C PRO A 635 -21.30 11.27 0.82
N ILE A 636 -21.91 10.09 0.71
CA ILE A 636 -21.54 9.10 -0.30
C ILE A 636 -22.53 9.19 -1.47
N THR A 637 -21.99 9.37 -2.67
CA THR A 637 -22.71 9.21 -3.92
C THR A 637 -22.42 7.84 -4.51
N ILE A 638 -23.44 7.04 -4.75
CA ILE A 638 -23.33 5.72 -5.36
C ILE A 638 -23.72 5.84 -6.83
N ASN A 639 -22.73 5.75 -7.71
CA ASN A 639 -22.94 5.83 -9.16
C ASN A 639 -23.24 4.44 -9.71
N ILE A 640 -24.38 4.27 -10.37
CA ILE A 640 -24.88 3.00 -10.91
C ILE A 640 -24.90 3.12 -12.43
N TYR A 641 -23.99 2.43 -13.08
CA TYR A 641 -23.80 2.49 -14.52
C TYR A 641 -24.74 1.52 -15.25
N PRO A 642 -25.08 1.78 -16.52
CA PRO A 642 -25.91 0.90 -17.28
C PRO A 642 -25.33 -0.52 -17.34
N GLY A 643 -26.20 -1.54 -17.21
CA GLY A 643 -25.86 -2.94 -17.32
C GLY A 643 -26.68 -3.62 -18.42
N HIS A 644 -26.24 -4.80 -18.83
CA HIS A 644 -26.91 -5.65 -19.79
C HIS A 644 -27.33 -6.98 -19.16
N SER A 645 -28.50 -7.50 -19.54
CA SER A 645 -29.08 -8.72 -18.96
C SER A 645 -28.24 -9.97 -19.13
N SER A 646 -27.47 -10.05 -20.20
CA SER A 646 -26.60 -11.20 -20.45
C SER A 646 -25.54 -11.47 -19.37
N ARG A 647 -25.30 -10.50 -18.48
CA ARG A 647 -24.36 -10.63 -17.35
C ARG A 647 -25.01 -11.06 -16.03
N GLY A 648 -26.35 -11.05 -15.98
CA GLY A 648 -27.04 -11.24 -14.73
C GLY A 648 -26.95 -10.02 -13.78
N PRO A 649 -27.34 -10.20 -12.51
CA PRO A 649 -27.28 -9.13 -11.53
C PRO A 649 -25.87 -8.66 -11.26
N THR A 650 -25.67 -7.32 -11.16
CA THR A 650 -24.43 -6.75 -10.66
C THR A 650 -24.58 -6.37 -9.20
N LYS A 651 -23.56 -6.66 -8.39
CA LYS A 651 -23.57 -6.47 -6.94
C LYS A 651 -22.36 -5.71 -6.47
N TYR A 652 -22.55 -4.88 -5.46
CA TYR A 652 -21.48 -4.16 -4.78
C TYR A 652 -21.75 -4.14 -3.28
N SER A 653 -20.73 -4.40 -2.48
CA SER A 653 -20.80 -4.28 -1.02
C SER A 653 -19.90 -3.13 -0.56
N MET A 654 -20.48 -2.17 0.11
CA MET A 654 -19.81 -1.03 0.72
C MET A 654 -19.72 -1.23 2.22
N TYR A 655 -18.58 -0.85 2.81
CA TYR A 655 -18.29 -1.04 4.24
C TYR A 655 -18.07 0.31 4.92
N LEU A 656 -18.87 0.58 5.95
CA LEU A 656 -18.84 1.81 6.72
C LEU A 656 -18.34 1.54 8.13
N ASP A 657 -17.30 2.27 8.54
CA ASP A 657 -16.73 2.24 9.87
C ASP A 657 -15.99 3.56 10.17
N ASP A 658 -15.32 3.66 11.31
CA ASP A 658 -14.54 4.85 11.67
C ASP A 658 -13.17 4.95 10.96
N GLY A 659 -12.75 3.92 10.22
CA GLY A 659 -11.48 3.86 9.50
C GLY A 659 -10.22 3.70 10.36
N VAL A 660 -10.36 3.49 11.67
CA VAL A 660 -9.23 3.51 12.63
C VAL A 660 -9.28 2.36 13.63
N SER A 661 -10.46 2.03 14.18
CA SER A 661 -10.60 1.10 15.27
C SER A 661 -10.35 -0.35 14.86
N ARG A 662 -9.67 -1.11 15.73
CA ARG A 662 -9.43 -2.54 15.53
C ARG A 662 -10.72 -3.35 15.59
N SER A 663 -11.66 -2.95 16.44
CA SER A 663 -12.98 -3.56 16.55
C SER A 663 -13.81 -3.51 15.26
N SER A 664 -13.51 -2.59 14.35
CA SER A 664 -14.18 -2.49 13.06
C SER A 664 -13.64 -3.45 11.99
N ALA A 665 -12.51 -4.14 12.24
CA ALA A 665 -12.00 -5.12 11.29
C ALA A 665 -12.87 -6.40 11.28
N PRO A 666 -13.06 -7.04 10.12
CA PRO A 666 -13.75 -8.32 10.06
C PRO A 666 -12.96 -9.38 10.84
N ASP A 667 -13.66 -10.26 11.53
CA ASP A 667 -13.11 -11.43 12.20
C ASP A 667 -13.23 -12.71 11.35
N ASP A 668 -12.67 -13.82 11.84
CA ASP A 668 -12.72 -15.08 11.13
C ASP A 668 -14.15 -15.66 11.09
N ALA A 669 -15.00 -15.35 12.08
CA ALA A 669 -16.39 -15.75 12.05
C ALA A 669 -17.18 -15.09 10.92
N TYR A 670 -16.92 -13.78 10.67
CA TYR A 670 -17.51 -13.08 9.52
C TYR A 670 -17.02 -13.68 8.19
N TYR A 671 -15.76 -14.08 8.11
CA TYR A 671 -15.22 -14.75 6.94
C TYR A 671 -15.90 -16.09 6.66
N LEU A 672 -16.04 -16.93 7.67
CA LEU A 672 -16.74 -18.21 7.55
C LEU A 672 -18.21 -18.02 7.16
N PHE A 673 -18.88 -17.03 7.75
CA PHE A 673 -20.25 -16.67 7.38
C PHE A 673 -20.41 -16.34 5.90
N LEU A 674 -19.44 -15.64 5.28
CA LEU A 674 -19.49 -15.31 3.85
C LEU A 674 -19.22 -16.52 2.93
N GLN A 675 -18.61 -17.57 3.44
CA GLN A 675 -18.30 -18.80 2.67
C GLN A 675 -19.40 -19.83 2.71
N GLN A 676 -20.32 -19.75 3.66
CA GLN A 676 -21.42 -20.72 3.79
C GLN A 676 -22.62 -20.32 2.94
N PRO A 677 -23.04 -21.15 1.98
CA PRO A 677 -24.41 -21.14 1.52
C PRO A 677 -25.26 -21.88 2.55
N ASP A 678 -26.04 -21.14 3.31
CA ASP A 678 -27.27 -21.58 4.00
C ASP A 678 -27.34 -23.00 4.62
N ASP A 679 -26.40 -23.53 5.42
CA ASP A 679 -26.72 -24.67 6.32
C ASP A 679 -25.65 -24.97 7.40
N ASP A 680 -26.11 -25.06 8.63
CA ASP A 680 -25.90 -25.95 9.78
C ASP A 680 -24.48 -26.49 10.18
N ASP A 681 -23.45 -25.72 10.41
CA ASP A 681 -22.27 -26.22 11.14
C ASP A 681 -21.81 -25.26 12.26
N LYS A 682 -22.47 -25.38 13.41
CA LYS A 682 -22.20 -24.58 14.62
C LYS A 682 -20.88 -24.94 15.34
N GLU A 683 -20.37 -26.16 15.19
CA GLU A 683 -19.14 -26.59 15.87
C GLU A 683 -17.86 -25.95 15.26
N GLU A 684 -17.81 -25.83 13.94
CA GLU A 684 -16.67 -25.19 13.28
C GLU A 684 -16.58 -23.67 13.56
N GLU A 685 -17.72 -23.03 13.83
CA GLU A 685 -17.81 -21.62 14.17
C GLU A 685 -17.24 -21.32 15.56
N GLU A 686 -17.50 -22.17 16.56
CA GLU A 686 -16.92 -22.04 17.91
C GLU A 686 -15.40 -22.24 17.91
N GLU A 687 -14.89 -23.22 17.14
CA GLU A 687 -13.46 -23.44 17.01
C GLU A 687 -12.76 -22.26 16.29
N ALA A 688 -13.38 -21.67 15.25
CA ALA A 688 -12.84 -20.53 14.54
C ALA A 688 -12.81 -19.28 15.42
N ARG A 689 -13.84 -19.06 16.25
CA ARG A 689 -13.88 -17.98 17.26
C ARG A 689 -12.79 -18.16 18.32
N ALA A 690 -12.56 -19.38 18.79
CA ALA A 690 -11.51 -19.68 19.76
C ALA A 690 -10.10 -19.45 19.20
N ARG A 691 -9.88 -19.78 17.92
CA ARG A 691 -8.60 -19.53 17.22
C ARG A 691 -8.37 -18.03 17.00
N ALA A 692 -9.38 -17.28 16.57
CA ALA A 692 -9.29 -15.83 16.35
C ALA A 692 -8.97 -15.08 17.64
N ASN A 693 -9.58 -15.46 18.76
CA ASN A 693 -9.31 -14.86 20.06
C ASN A 693 -7.88 -15.15 20.57
N ASN A 694 -7.31 -16.31 20.24
CA ASN A 694 -5.95 -16.67 20.64
C ASN A 694 -4.87 -15.96 19.80
N GLU A 695 -5.12 -15.66 18.53
CA GLU A 695 -4.11 -15.04 17.65
C GLU A 695 -3.86 -13.55 17.95
N TYR A 696 -4.83 -12.87 18.57
CA TYR A 696 -4.75 -11.44 18.90
C TYR A 696 -4.59 -11.13 20.40
N GLY A 697 -4.94 -12.05 21.27
CA GLY A 697 -4.67 -12.00 22.72
C GLY A 697 -5.39 -10.89 23.51
N ASP A 698 -6.32 -10.15 22.92
CA ASP A 698 -6.90 -8.94 23.51
C ASP A 698 -8.39 -9.03 23.88
N GLY A 699 -9.09 -10.12 23.51
CA GLY A 699 -10.50 -10.31 23.83
C GLY A 699 -11.47 -9.23 23.33
N GLU A 700 -11.01 -8.33 22.44
CA GLU A 700 -11.86 -7.26 21.90
C GLU A 700 -12.87 -7.81 20.89
N ALA A 701 -14.13 -7.39 21.03
CA ALA A 701 -15.17 -7.64 20.03
C ALA A 701 -14.76 -7.01 18.69
N ARG A 702 -14.99 -7.71 17.58
CA ARG A 702 -14.67 -7.29 16.22
C ARG A 702 -15.93 -7.19 15.37
N SER A 703 -15.73 -6.83 14.09
CA SER A 703 -16.80 -6.69 13.12
C SER A 703 -17.77 -5.53 13.43
N ASN A 704 -17.28 -4.48 14.11
CA ASN A 704 -18.01 -3.24 14.34
C ASN A 704 -18.01 -2.33 13.10
N PHE A 705 -18.67 -2.77 12.05
CA PHE A 705 -18.86 -2.03 10.80
C PHE A 705 -20.28 -2.20 10.29
N ARG A 706 -20.69 -1.36 9.32
CA ARG A 706 -21.95 -1.51 8.60
C ARG A 706 -21.68 -1.87 7.14
N ARG A 707 -22.29 -2.94 6.68
CA ARG A 707 -22.31 -3.32 5.29
C ARG A 707 -23.55 -2.74 4.61
N VAL A 708 -23.35 -2.19 3.41
CA VAL A 708 -24.41 -1.72 2.53
C VAL A 708 -24.29 -2.45 1.20
N ASP A 709 -25.29 -3.24 0.88
CA ASP A 709 -25.33 -4.00 -0.37
C ASP A 709 -26.17 -3.26 -1.39
N VAL A 710 -25.64 -3.11 -2.59
CA VAL A 710 -26.33 -2.55 -3.75
C VAL A 710 -26.34 -3.58 -4.86
N GLU A 711 -27.53 -3.90 -5.37
CA GLU A 711 -27.70 -4.85 -6.47
C GLU A 711 -28.47 -4.17 -7.60
N GLN A 712 -28.04 -4.38 -8.81
CA GLN A 712 -28.73 -3.95 -10.02
C GLN A 712 -29.12 -5.15 -10.87
N ASN A 713 -30.41 -5.23 -11.22
CA ASN A 713 -30.97 -6.20 -12.16
C ASN A 713 -31.49 -5.45 -13.38
N VAL A 714 -31.19 -5.92 -14.57
CA VAL A 714 -31.72 -5.42 -15.84
C VAL A 714 -33.05 -6.09 -16.12
N VAL A 715 -34.04 -5.29 -16.52
CA VAL A 715 -35.39 -5.75 -16.87
C VAL A 715 -35.56 -5.65 -18.39
N GLU A 716 -35.87 -6.75 -19.00
CA GLU A 716 -36.09 -6.86 -20.47
C GLU A 716 -37.58 -6.99 -20.81
N ASP A 717 -37.89 -6.81 -22.08
CA ASP A 717 -39.23 -7.13 -22.58
C ASP A 717 -39.49 -8.66 -22.58
N ALA A 718 -40.70 -9.06 -22.88
CA ALA A 718 -41.13 -10.45 -22.84
C ALA A 718 -40.37 -11.38 -23.82
N TYR A 719 -39.61 -10.81 -24.75
CA TYR A 719 -38.85 -11.52 -25.78
C TYR A 719 -37.33 -11.49 -25.50
N GLY A 720 -36.89 -10.68 -24.53
CA GLY A 720 -35.45 -10.50 -24.22
C GLY A 720 -34.71 -9.63 -25.23
N ASP A 721 -35.43 -8.97 -26.13
CA ASP A 721 -34.81 -8.21 -27.24
C ASP A 721 -34.48 -6.76 -26.84
N LYS A 722 -35.09 -6.22 -25.78
CA LYS A 722 -34.98 -4.81 -25.40
C LYS A 722 -34.95 -4.63 -23.89
N VAL A 723 -33.99 -3.88 -23.41
CA VAL A 723 -33.96 -3.43 -22.01
C VAL A 723 -35.08 -2.43 -21.79
N THR A 724 -36.05 -2.76 -20.94
CA THR A 724 -37.21 -1.95 -20.60
C THR A 724 -37.03 -1.23 -19.28
N GLY A 725 -36.06 -1.60 -18.49
CA GLY A 725 -35.81 -0.95 -17.21
C GLY A 725 -34.65 -1.58 -16.44
N ARG A 726 -34.47 -1.06 -15.24
CA ARG A 726 -33.53 -1.58 -14.26
C ARG A 726 -34.13 -1.55 -12.87
N ARG A 727 -33.94 -2.62 -12.11
CA ARG A 727 -34.32 -2.71 -10.71
C ARG A 727 -33.07 -2.62 -9.86
N ILE A 728 -33.06 -1.65 -8.95
CA ILE A 728 -31.93 -1.38 -8.06
C ILE A 728 -32.41 -1.63 -6.64
N THR A 729 -31.73 -2.50 -5.92
CA THR A 729 -31.99 -2.78 -4.51
C THR A 729 -30.81 -2.28 -3.70
N LEU A 730 -31.05 -1.41 -2.72
CA LEU A 730 -30.07 -1.03 -1.70
C LEU A 730 -30.55 -1.57 -0.36
N SER A 731 -29.68 -2.31 0.33
CA SER A 731 -29.96 -2.88 1.64
C SER A 731 -28.86 -2.51 2.63
N THR A 732 -29.27 -1.93 3.75
CA THR A 732 -28.43 -1.68 4.91
C THR A 732 -28.64 -2.75 5.99
N ARG A 733 -29.37 -3.83 5.68
CA ARG A 733 -29.60 -4.92 6.61
C ARG A 733 -28.32 -5.67 6.87
N TRP A 734 -27.99 -5.75 8.14
CA TRP A 734 -26.88 -6.53 8.63
C TRP A 734 -27.26 -8.00 8.71
N LYS A 735 -26.85 -8.79 7.75
CA LYS A 735 -27.10 -10.25 7.80
C LYS A 735 -26.33 -10.97 8.91
N GLY A 736 -25.22 -10.40 9.37
CA GLY A 736 -24.45 -10.95 10.51
C GLY A 736 -25.13 -10.87 11.87
N SER A 737 -26.26 -10.15 12.01
CA SER A 737 -27.04 -10.15 13.24
C SER A 737 -27.80 -11.47 13.50
N VAL A 738 -27.85 -12.35 12.52
CA VAL A 738 -28.46 -13.68 12.66
C VAL A 738 -27.52 -14.65 13.39
N VAL A 739 -26.22 -14.43 13.26
CA VAL A 739 -25.18 -15.26 13.94
C VAL A 739 -24.98 -14.83 15.40
N GLY A 740 -25.42 -13.65 15.79
CA GLY A 740 -25.29 -13.09 17.14
C GLY A 740 -26.59 -12.95 17.89
N GLY A 741 -27.64 -13.74 17.56
CA GLY A 741 -28.97 -13.58 18.11
C GLY A 741 -29.08 -13.74 19.61
N ASP A 742 -28.14 -14.41 20.28
CA ASP A 742 -28.27 -14.74 21.72
C ASP A 742 -26.96 -14.69 22.52
N ASP A 743 -25.85 -14.23 21.94
CA ASP A 743 -24.52 -14.26 22.58
C ASP A 743 -24.19 -13.00 23.40
N GLY A 744 -25.15 -12.17 23.67
CA GLY A 744 -25.04 -11.09 24.67
C GLY A 744 -24.12 -9.93 24.30
N VAL A 745 -23.71 -9.82 23.02
CA VAL A 745 -23.01 -8.62 22.53
C VAL A 745 -24.01 -7.48 22.35
N PRO A 746 -23.93 -6.40 23.15
CA PRO A 746 -24.88 -5.31 23.05
C PRO A 746 -24.93 -4.74 21.64
N ASP A 747 -26.12 -4.48 21.10
CA ASP A 747 -26.36 -3.72 19.85
C ASP A 747 -25.64 -2.33 19.82
N ALA A 748 -25.22 -1.85 20.97
CA ALA A 748 -24.55 -0.58 21.17
C ALA A 748 -23.09 -0.54 20.65
N GLU A 749 -22.43 -1.66 20.38
CA GLU A 749 -21.06 -1.72 19.91
C GLU A 749 -20.90 -1.80 18.38
N ARG A 750 -21.98 -2.05 17.67
CA ARG A 750 -21.98 -2.07 16.20
C ARG A 750 -22.08 -0.64 15.67
N TYR A 751 -21.49 -0.40 14.49
CA TYR A 751 -21.46 0.94 13.86
C TYR A 751 -22.90 1.44 13.63
N ASP A 752 -23.42 2.18 14.61
CA ASP A 752 -24.82 2.57 14.77
C ASP A 752 -25.27 3.70 13.84
N ASP A 753 -26.54 4.02 13.85
CA ASP A 753 -27.12 5.06 13.01
C ASP A 753 -26.55 6.45 13.30
N GLU A 754 -26.23 6.78 14.56
CA GLU A 754 -25.66 8.06 14.95
C GLU A 754 -24.26 8.23 14.38
N ARG A 755 -23.43 7.18 14.42
CA ARG A 755 -22.10 7.19 13.83
C ARG A 755 -22.15 7.29 12.32
N VAL A 756 -23.04 6.56 11.65
CA VAL A 756 -23.20 6.65 10.20
C VAL A 756 -23.69 8.03 9.79
N GLU A 757 -24.70 8.59 10.47
CA GLU A 757 -25.20 9.93 10.19
C GLU A 757 -24.11 11.00 10.42
N ARG A 758 -23.33 10.88 11.50
CA ARG A 758 -22.21 11.77 11.78
C ARG A 758 -21.12 11.70 10.70
N ASP A 759 -20.80 10.50 10.19
CA ASP A 759 -19.65 10.25 9.34
C ASP A 759 -19.98 10.35 7.85
N VAL A 760 -21.16 9.91 7.46
CA VAL A 760 -21.64 9.87 6.08
C VAL A 760 -22.75 10.90 5.83
N GLY A 761 -23.63 11.11 6.82
CA GLY A 761 -24.82 11.95 6.68
C GLY A 761 -26.10 11.13 6.68
N PRO A 762 -27.28 11.81 6.60
CA PRO A 762 -28.57 11.17 6.78
C PRO A 762 -29.04 10.34 5.56
N GLU A 763 -28.40 10.52 4.41
CA GLU A 763 -28.86 9.90 3.16
C GLU A 763 -27.69 9.50 2.24
N PHE A 764 -27.81 8.35 1.58
CA PHE A 764 -27.04 8.01 0.38
C PHE A 764 -27.67 8.69 -0.84
N ARG A 765 -26.83 9.16 -1.74
CA ARG A 765 -27.25 9.71 -3.03
C ARG A 765 -26.94 8.70 -4.13
N LEU A 766 -27.96 8.03 -4.67
CA LEU A 766 -27.81 7.12 -5.81
C LEU A 766 -27.94 7.94 -7.09
N VAL A 767 -26.96 7.81 -7.98
CA VAL A 767 -26.97 8.39 -9.33
C VAL A 767 -27.06 7.25 -10.33
N VAL A 768 -28.25 7.06 -10.88
CA VAL A 768 -28.52 6.01 -11.87
C VAL A 768 -28.29 6.61 -13.25
N TRP A 769 -27.14 6.31 -13.84
CA TRP A 769 -26.78 6.75 -15.18
C TRP A 769 -27.61 6.03 -16.23
N HIS A 770 -28.04 6.75 -17.27
CA HIS A 770 -28.77 6.17 -18.40
C HIS A 770 -27.88 6.08 -19.62
N GLU A 771 -28.19 5.15 -20.51
CA GLU A 771 -27.54 5.07 -21.80
C GLU A 771 -27.55 6.44 -22.50
N PRO A 772 -26.45 6.88 -23.12
CA PRO A 772 -26.38 8.20 -23.74
C PRO A 772 -27.44 8.48 -24.80
N ARG A 773 -28.01 7.42 -25.38
CA ARG A 773 -29.09 7.51 -26.38
C ARG A 773 -30.48 7.52 -25.79
N THR A 774 -30.61 7.36 -24.48
CA THR A 774 -31.92 7.34 -23.80
C THR A 774 -32.50 8.76 -23.71
N ASP A 775 -33.73 8.92 -24.10
CA ASP A 775 -34.47 10.18 -23.86
C ASP A 775 -34.90 10.24 -22.38
N MET A 776 -34.40 11.21 -21.66
CA MET A 776 -34.76 11.41 -20.24
C MET A 776 -36.25 11.68 -20.03
N ALA A 777 -36.93 12.25 -20.99
CA ALA A 777 -38.40 12.49 -20.91
C ALA A 777 -39.18 11.19 -20.91
N ALA A 778 -38.59 10.12 -21.41
CA ALA A 778 -39.19 8.79 -21.45
C ALA A 778 -38.77 7.89 -20.24
N VAL A 779 -38.03 8.40 -19.29
CA VAL A 779 -37.58 7.63 -18.11
C VAL A 779 -38.49 7.91 -16.92
N ALA A 780 -39.05 6.85 -16.34
CA ALA A 780 -39.80 6.93 -15.08
C ALA A 780 -39.04 6.22 -13.97
N VAL A 781 -39.11 6.75 -12.75
CA VAL A 781 -38.49 6.15 -11.56
C VAL A 781 -39.58 5.86 -10.55
N ASN A 782 -39.77 4.59 -10.24
CA ASN A 782 -40.76 4.09 -9.28
C ASN A 782 -40.04 3.60 -8.02
N VAL A 783 -40.46 4.02 -6.85
CA VAL A 783 -40.03 3.46 -5.58
C VAL A 783 -40.98 2.34 -5.20
N LEU A 784 -40.54 1.10 -5.35
CA LEU A 784 -41.38 -0.08 -5.06
C LEU A 784 -41.38 -0.45 -3.58
N ARG A 785 -40.29 -0.15 -2.89
CA ARG A 785 -40.09 -0.38 -1.44
C ARG A 785 -39.11 0.64 -0.89
N GLY A 786 -39.29 1.13 0.34
CA GLY A 786 -38.28 2.05 0.90
C GLY A 786 -38.72 2.89 2.09
N GLY A 787 -39.90 2.69 2.59
CA GLY A 787 -40.41 3.50 3.73
C GLY A 787 -40.45 5.00 3.45
N GLY A 788 -40.84 5.78 4.44
CA GLY A 788 -41.14 7.21 4.33
C GLY A 788 -39.96 8.17 4.19
N GLY A 789 -38.85 7.80 3.51
CA GLY A 789 -37.70 8.68 3.40
C GLY A 789 -37.04 8.70 2.01
N VAL A 790 -37.47 7.84 1.08
CA VAL A 790 -36.87 7.80 -0.27
C VAL A 790 -37.42 8.96 -1.13
N ARG A 791 -36.51 9.74 -1.71
CA ARG A 791 -36.87 10.89 -2.59
C ARG A 791 -36.26 10.64 -3.98
N VAL A 792 -36.96 11.13 -5.00
CA VAL A 792 -36.54 10.99 -6.41
C VAL A 792 -36.39 12.36 -7.05
N GLY A 793 -35.37 12.51 -7.88
CA GLY A 793 -35.10 13.67 -8.73
C GLY A 793 -34.41 13.26 -10.01
N GLY A 794 -33.98 14.21 -10.80
CA GLY A 794 -33.27 13.98 -12.06
C GLY A 794 -32.14 14.98 -12.26
N ASP A 795 -31.06 14.54 -12.90
CA ASP A 795 -30.01 15.40 -13.43
C ASP A 795 -30.07 15.32 -14.97
N VAL A 796 -30.80 16.20 -15.56
CA VAL A 796 -31.06 16.22 -17.03
C VAL A 796 -29.75 16.46 -17.80
N ALA A 797 -28.88 17.32 -17.27
CA ALA A 797 -27.59 17.63 -17.91
C ALA A 797 -26.66 16.42 -17.98
N LYS A 798 -26.76 15.55 -16.97
CA LYS A 798 -25.94 14.33 -16.87
C LYS A 798 -26.67 13.09 -17.37
N LYS A 799 -27.91 13.18 -17.84
CA LYS A 799 -28.74 12.02 -18.20
C LYS A 799 -28.76 10.94 -17.12
N ALA A 800 -29.06 11.35 -15.89
CA ALA A 800 -29.11 10.47 -14.74
C ALA A 800 -30.37 10.72 -13.90
N SER A 801 -30.92 9.66 -13.32
CA SER A 801 -31.88 9.76 -12.24
C SER A 801 -31.18 9.80 -10.90
N VAL A 802 -31.65 10.61 -9.98
CA VAL A 802 -31.09 10.75 -8.65
C VAL A 802 -32.10 10.30 -7.61
N VAL A 803 -31.68 9.40 -6.73
CA VAL A 803 -32.49 8.88 -5.64
C VAL A 803 -31.73 9.03 -4.33
N TRP A 804 -32.39 9.57 -3.32
CA TRP A 804 -31.87 9.69 -1.96
C TRP A 804 -32.47 8.61 -1.09
N VAL A 805 -31.65 7.83 -0.43
CA VAL A 805 -32.04 6.71 0.43
C VAL A 805 -31.48 6.94 1.84
N PRO A 806 -32.30 6.86 2.90
CA PRO A 806 -31.80 7.02 4.28
C PRO A 806 -30.66 6.07 4.62
N THR A 807 -29.67 6.55 5.38
CA THR A 807 -28.53 5.76 5.85
C THR A 807 -28.85 4.90 7.07
N LYS A 808 -30.10 4.84 7.52
CA LYS A 808 -30.53 4.11 8.72
C LYS A 808 -30.32 2.59 8.60
N LYS A 809 -30.19 1.95 9.74
CA LYS A 809 -30.15 0.49 9.88
C LYS A 809 -31.44 -0.14 9.37
N ASP A 810 -31.33 -1.36 8.83
CA ASP A 810 -32.48 -2.16 8.36
C ASP A 810 -33.36 -1.52 7.25
N VAL A 811 -32.83 -0.55 6.52
CA VAL A 811 -33.47 -0.01 5.34
C VAL A 811 -33.22 -0.94 4.15
N GLU A 812 -34.31 -1.23 3.45
CA GLU A 812 -34.26 -1.86 2.13
C GLU A 812 -35.05 -0.99 1.16
N ALA A 813 -34.38 -0.37 0.20
CA ALA A 813 -34.99 0.41 -0.85
C ALA A 813 -34.92 -0.36 -2.17
N VAL A 814 -36.11 -0.52 -2.80
CA VAL A 814 -36.19 -1.12 -4.14
C VAL A 814 -36.72 -0.05 -5.11
N ILE A 815 -35.90 0.25 -6.08
CA ILE A 815 -36.15 1.32 -7.06
C ILE A 815 -36.19 0.68 -8.44
N GLU A 816 -37.24 1.01 -9.19
CA GLU A 816 -37.37 0.57 -10.58
C GLU A 816 -37.25 1.78 -11.50
N VAL A 817 -36.31 1.73 -12.40
CA VAL A 817 -36.14 2.72 -13.48
C VAL A 817 -36.72 2.11 -14.73
N VAL A 818 -37.72 2.74 -15.30
CA VAL A 818 -38.48 2.27 -16.49
C VAL A 818 -38.14 3.16 -17.67
N TYR A 819 -37.72 2.54 -18.76
CA TYR A 819 -37.51 3.18 -20.06
C TYR A 819 -38.82 3.11 -20.86
N ARG A 820 -39.37 4.25 -21.27
CA ARG A 820 -40.64 4.35 -22.00
C ARG A 820 -40.42 4.51 -23.50
#